data_5cdebd04f2bddfd831bb2a702add6e6b
#
_entry.id   5cdebd04f2bddfd831bb2a702add6e6b
#
_cell.length_a   1.000
_cell.length_b   1.000
_cell.length_c   1.000
_cell.angle_alpha   90.00
_cell.angle_beta   90.00
_cell.angle_gamma   90.00
#
_symmetry.space_group_name_H-M   'P 1'
#
loop_
_entity.id
_entity.type
_entity.pdbx_description
1 polymer ?
#
loop_
_entity_poly.entity_id
_entity_poly.type
_entity_poly.pdbx_seq_one_letter_code
_entity_poly.pdbx_strand_id
1 'polypeptide(L)'
;MNDTIKITGAREHNLKNLNLEIPKNKLVVFTGLSGSGKSTLAFDTLYAEGQRRYMESLSSYARQFLDRVGKPDVDKIEGLTPAIAIDQKTTSKNPRSTVGTITEIYDYLRLLYARVGVQHCHKCGKPISKMSASDIINEISKLPLGAKVIIYAPLVREKKGTWADLIENLRQKGFVRAQIDGVVVRLDEEIELAKTKKHTIKVIVDRIAIDEQNHERLASDVEKALNESFGEVEIEIANAGELGLKESFIHYSEHMACFDCKISFTPLEPLSFSFNSPKGACEHCDGLGIRYSLDMSKIIDEEKSIENGAIKLLYGYNMSYYYKFLLAFCEQNGIDIKKPYYELSEDEKRLVLYGNVKDVEFFWKRNKLLRKFDGVVKISHGLLKDYKDFDEYMSEKICDACNGHRLKPQSLAVKVAGLGLGEILDMSIENCTAFFSNEKNFAYLSDYDKAIAKPILKEINERLFFLYDVGLGYLSLGRDARTISGGEAQRIRIASQIGSGLSGVMYVLDEPSIGLHERDTIKLIKTLRNLQAKGNSVIVVEHDKKTIEEADYIVDIGPGAGKFGGSVVFAGTAKELLSSDTQTAQYINGKKKIDYQKNRKAEKWLEISNVNINNISNLTAKFPLRNLVGITGVSGSGKSSLVLQTLLPEAQEQLNRAKKVKKIAGVNLSGLENLDKVIYLDQSPIGRTPRSNPATYTGVMDEIRNLFAQTKEAKLRGYKIGRFSFNVKGGRCEKCQGEGEITIEMHFLPDINVVCDVCNGARYNAQTLEILYKGKNIAEVLNMSIDEAVEFFKAVPKIASKLTTLQDVGLGYITLGQNAVTLSGGEAQRVKLAKELSRSDTGNTLYILDEPTTGLHFADVDRLVKVLNHLVDLGNSVFVIEHNMDVIKNCDYIVDMGPEGGAKGGKVIACGSVKEVAKNYKKTGSYTGEFLAQELALLKAK
;
A
#
# COMPACT_ATOMS: atom_id res chain seq x y z
N MET A 1 13.41 -5.18 -41.91
CA MET A 1 13.44 -4.55 -40.57
C MET A 1 14.46 -5.32 -39.72
N ASN A 2 15.29 -4.64 -38.93
CA ASN A 2 16.25 -5.35 -38.07
C ASN A 2 15.46 -6.16 -37.04
N ASP A 3 15.56 -7.49 -37.09
CA ASP A 3 14.89 -8.41 -36.13
C ASP A 3 15.63 -8.53 -34.78
N THR A 4 16.68 -7.73 -34.61
CA THR A 4 17.53 -7.70 -33.40
C THR A 4 17.69 -6.29 -32.85
N ILE A 5 17.92 -6.19 -31.54
CA ILE A 5 18.44 -5.02 -30.85
C ILE A 5 19.94 -5.21 -30.70
N LYS A 6 20.73 -4.30 -31.26
CA LYS A 6 22.20 -4.38 -31.24
C LYS A 6 22.77 -3.31 -30.35
N ILE A 7 23.48 -3.71 -29.31
CA ILE A 7 24.16 -2.86 -28.34
C ILE A 7 25.66 -2.89 -28.69
N THR A 8 26.30 -1.74 -28.77
CA THR A 8 27.74 -1.61 -29.02
C THR A 8 28.35 -0.69 -27.97
N GLY A 9 29.37 -1.18 -27.27
CA GLY A 9 30.19 -0.40 -26.36
C GLY A 9 29.51 0.09 -25.10
N ALA A 10 28.66 -0.71 -24.43
CA ALA A 10 28.03 -0.31 -23.18
C ALA A 10 29.02 -0.36 -22.00
N ARG A 11 29.15 0.79 -21.29
CA ARG A 11 30.14 1.01 -20.21
C ARG A 11 29.50 1.59 -18.95
N GLU A 12 28.15 1.61 -18.87
CA GLU A 12 27.44 2.16 -17.70
C GLU A 12 27.80 1.37 -16.43
N HIS A 13 28.10 2.07 -15.34
CA HIS A 13 28.52 1.52 -14.05
C HIS A 13 29.64 0.48 -14.13
N ASN A 14 29.34 -0.82 -13.96
CA ASN A 14 30.31 -1.90 -13.98
C ASN A 14 30.39 -2.65 -15.31
N LEU A 15 29.68 -2.23 -16.36
CA LEU A 15 29.73 -2.86 -17.68
C LEU A 15 31.06 -2.63 -18.36
N LYS A 16 31.63 -3.70 -18.97
CA LYS A 16 32.98 -3.71 -19.54
C LYS A 16 32.96 -3.64 -21.07
N ASN A 17 32.56 -2.47 -21.62
CA ASN A 17 32.52 -2.24 -23.09
C ASN A 17 31.73 -3.36 -23.80
N LEU A 18 30.52 -3.61 -23.31
CA LEU A 18 29.73 -4.77 -23.68
C LEU A 18 29.15 -4.62 -25.08
N ASN A 19 29.29 -5.68 -25.91
CA ASN A 19 28.62 -5.80 -27.21
C ASN A 19 27.65 -6.98 -27.17
N LEU A 20 26.39 -6.77 -27.60
CA LEU A 20 25.34 -7.78 -27.49
C LEU A 20 24.28 -7.59 -28.59
N GLU A 21 23.81 -8.71 -29.15
CA GLU A 21 22.64 -8.73 -30.03
C GLU A 21 21.51 -9.51 -29.35
N ILE A 22 20.32 -8.92 -29.29
CA ILE A 22 19.13 -9.48 -28.63
C ILE A 22 18.00 -9.61 -29.67
N PRO A 23 17.33 -10.77 -29.79
CA PRO A 23 16.21 -10.91 -30.71
C PRO A 23 14.99 -10.11 -30.26
N LYS A 24 14.30 -9.44 -31.19
CA LYS A 24 13.02 -8.76 -30.95
C LYS A 24 11.85 -9.72 -30.85
N ASN A 25 10.77 -9.24 -30.26
CA ASN A 25 9.51 -9.99 -30.13
C ASN A 25 9.69 -11.37 -29.44
N LYS A 26 10.62 -11.44 -28.51
CA LYS A 26 10.96 -12.62 -27.74
C LYS A 26 10.90 -12.35 -26.24
N LEU A 27 10.72 -13.40 -25.45
CA LEU A 27 10.96 -13.39 -24.02
C LEU A 27 12.44 -13.61 -23.75
N VAL A 28 13.13 -12.55 -23.36
CA VAL A 28 14.56 -12.53 -23.09
C VAL A 28 14.82 -12.41 -21.60
N VAL A 29 15.61 -13.28 -21.04
CA VAL A 29 15.96 -13.26 -19.61
C VAL A 29 17.43 -12.83 -19.43
N PHE A 30 17.63 -11.80 -18.61
CA PHE A 30 18.95 -11.41 -18.11
C PHE A 30 19.18 -12.02 -16.75
N THR A 31 20.16 -12.89 -16.63
CA THR A 31 20.51 -13.61 -15.41
C THR A 31 21.98 -13.43 -15.03
N GLY A 32 22.43 -13.98 -13.91
CA GLY A 32 23.78 -13.90 -13.39
C GLY A 32 23.83 -13.50 -11.91
N LEU A 33 25.00 -13.45 -11.31
CA LEU A 33 25.20 -13.13 -9.88
C LEU A 33 24.58 -11.78 -9.48
N SER A 34 24.21 -11.64 -8.22
CA SER A 34 23.80 -10.33 -7.66
C SER A 34 24.97 -9.34 -7.81
N GLY A 35 24.69 -8.12 -8.32
CA GLY A 35 25.73 -7.12 -8.60
C GLY A 35 26.57 -7.37 -9.86
N SER A 36 26.20 -8.32 -10.74
CA SER A 36 26.93 -8.58 -11.99
C SER A 36 26.72 -7.54 -13.10
N GLY A 37 25.71 -6.66 -13.00
CA GLY A 37 25.40 -5.62 -13.99
C GLY A 37 24.12 -5.86 -14.80
N LYS A 38 23.28 -6.84 -14.42
CA LYS A 38 22.02 -7.16 -15.11
C LYS A 38 21.07 -5.97 -15.19
N SER A 39 20.75 -5.39 -14.04
CA SER A 39 19.83 -4.25 -13.95
C SER A 39 20.42 -3.02 -14.64
N THR A 40 21.75 -2.83 -14.57
CA THR A 40 22.47 -1.78 -15.30
C THR A 40 22.27 -1.91 -16.81
N LEU A 41 22.40 -3.12 -17.36
CA LEU A 41 22.17 -3.34 -18.79
C LEU A 41 20.68 -3.16 -19.17
N ALA A 42 19.76 -3.69 -18.35
CA ALA A 42 18.33 -3.65 -18.65
C ALA A 42 17.72 -2.25 -18.47
N PHE A 43 17.98 -1.61 -17.34
CA PHE A 43 17.33 -0.35 -16.96
C PHE A 43 18.20 0.87 -17.27
N ASP A 44 19.45 0.92 -16.79
CA ASP A 44 20.30 2.10 -16.93
C ASP A 44 20.84 2.26 -18.35
N THR A 45 20.79 1.20 -19.18
CA THR A 45 21.28 1.23 -20.56
C THR A 45 20.13 1.11 -21.57
N LEU A 46 19.43 -0.03 -21.66
CA LEU A 46 18.43 -0.30 -22.70
C LEU A 46 17.17 0.55 -22.50
N TYR A 47 16.59 0.49 -21.30
CA TYR A 47 15.37 1.26 -21.00
C TYR A 47 15.67 2.77 -21.05
N ALA A 48 16.74 3.23 -20.42
CA ALA A 48 17.12 4.65 -20.39
C ALA A 48 17.28 5.22 -21.81
N GLU A 49 17.99 4.53 -22.71
CA GLU A 49 18.15 4.99 -24.09
C GLU A 49 16.85 4.92 -24.89
N GLY A 50 16.03 3.87 -24.69
CA GLY A 50 14.70 3.75 -25.32
C GLY A 50 13.77 4.88 -24.91
N GLN A 51 13.72 5.21 -23.61
CA GLN A 51 12.94 6.32 -23.09
C GLN A 51 13.47 7.68 -23.59
N ARG A 52 14.80 7.88 -23.56
CA ARG A 52 15.42 9.10 -24.06
C ARG A 52 15.04 9.38 -25.51
N ARG A 53 15.15 8.39 -26.40
CA ARG A 53 14.75 8.54 -27.83
C ARG A 53 13.28 8.83 -28.01
N TYR A 54 12.43 8.17 -27.21
CA TYR A 54 10.99 8.44 -27.24
C TYR A 54 10.71 9.89 -26.83
N MET A 55 11.34 10.36 -25.75
CA MET A 55 11.18 11.74 -25.29
C MET A 55 11.72 12.76 -26.29
N GLU A 56 12.80 12.48 -26.98
CA GLU A 56 13.34 13.36 -28.02
C GLU A 56 12.38 13.50 -29.22
N SER A 57 11.54 12.50 -29.47
CA SER A 57 10.51 12.55 -30.50
C SER A 57 9.30 13.43 -30.15
N LEU A 58 9.13 13.78 -28.87
CA LEU A 58 8.02 14.61 -28.39
C LEU A 58 8.27 16.10 -28.65
N SER A 59 7.19 16.91 -28.66
CA SER A 59 7.29 18.37 -28.76
C SER A 59 8.12 18.98 -27.62
N SER A 60 8.72 20.15 -27.86
CA SER A 60 9.50 20.87 -26.84
C SER A 60 8.68 21.19 -25.60
N TYR A 61 7.38 21.44 -25.75
CA TYR A 61 6.45 21.68 -24.66
C TYR A 61 6.23 20.41 -23.81
N ALA A 62 5.96 19.27 -24.45
CA ALA A 62 5.78 17.99 -23.73
C ALA A 62 7.06 17.58 -22.98
N ARG A 63 8.24 17.84 -23.52
CA ARG A 63 9.53 17.54 -22.88
C ARG A 63 9.80 18.33 -21.60
N GLN A 64 9.14 19.47 -21.38
CA GLN A 64 9.28 20.26 -20.15
C GLN A 64 8.62 19.61 -18.93
N PHE A 65 7.68 18.70 -19.16
CA PHE A 65 6.93 18.02 -18.09
C PHE A 65 7.40 16.58 -17.82
N LEU A 66 8.44 16.13 -18.52
CA LEU A 66 8.97 14.77 -18.39
C LEU A 66 10.40 14.79 -17.81
N ASP A 67 10.70 13.79 -17.00
CA ASP A 67 12.02 13.64 -16.40
C ASP A 67 13.11 13.53 -17.48
N ARG A 68 14.20 14.30 -17.32
CA ARG A 68 15.35 14.17 -18.19
C ARG A 68 16.13 12.92 -17.83
N VAL A 69 15.99 11.88 -18.62
CA VAL A 69 16.86 10.70 -18.55
C VAL A 69 18.23 11.07 -19.12
N GLY A 70 19.28 10.87 -18.34
CA GLY A 70 20.66 11.06 -18.80
C GLY A 70 20.95 10.12 -19.98
N LYS A 71 21.87 10.53 -20.87
CA LYS A 71 22.37 9.64 -21.93
C LYS A 71 23.24 8.56 -21.28
N PRO A 72 22.89 7.26 -21.43
CA PRO A 72 23.75 6.20 -20.90
C PRO A 72 25.12 6.15 -21.59
N ASP A 73 26.14 5.66 -20.90
CA ASP A 73 27.47 5.47 -21.47
C ASP A 73 27.50 4.24 -22.39
N VAL A 74 27.09 4.49 -23.63
CA VAL A 74 27.04 3.48 -24.69
C VAL A 74 27.39 4.13 -26.04
N ASP A 75 28.16 3.46 -26.86
CA ASP A 75 28.53 4.00 -28.18
C ASP A 75 27.31 4.06 -29.11
N LYS A 76 26.57 2.97 -29.23
CA LYS A 76 25.40 2.87 -30.11
C LYS A 76 24.43 1.76 -29.67
N ILE A 77 23.11 2.03 -29.78
CA ILE A 77 22.07 0.98 -29.73
C ILE A 77 21.19 1.10 -30.96
N GLU A 78 21.09 0.03 -31.75
CA GLU A 78 20.25 -0.05 -32.95
C GLU A 78 19.02 -0.92 -32.68
N GLY A 79 17.95 -0.66 -33.39
CA GLY A 79 16.75 -1.48 -33.35
C GLY A 79 15.86 -1.29 -32.12
N LEU A 80 16.10 -0.29 -31.25
CA LEU A 80 15.23 0.00 -30.10
C LEU A 80 13.81 0.36 -30.54
N THR A 81 12.84 -0.12 -29.78
CA THR A 81 11.43 0.28 -29.81
C THR A 81 11.12 1.13 -28.58
N PRO A 82 9.96 1.82 -28.51
CA PRO A 82 9.52 2.49 -27.29
C PRO A 82 9.60 1.55 -26.09
N ALA A 83 10.15 2.01 -24.98
CA ALA A 83 10.43 1.18 -23.81
C ALA A 83 9.56 1.54 -22.62
N ILE A 84 9.05 0.53 -21.92
CA ILE A 84 8.29 0.65 -20.68
C ILE A 84 8.99 -0.17 -19.60
N ALA A 85 9.33 0.48 -18.48
CA ALA A 85 9.88 -0.21 -17.31
C ALA A 85 8.80 -0.54 -16.29
N ILE A 86 8.91 -1.73 -15.72
CA ILE A 86 8.09 -2.18 -14.60
C ILE A 86 9.03 -2.60 -13.47
N ASP A 87 9.38 -1.63 -12.63
CA ASP A 87 10.26 -1.81 -11.49
C ASP A 87 9.52 -2.16 -10.20
N GLN A 88 10.27 -2.57 -9.18
CA GLN A 88 9.75 -2.96 -7.87
C GLN A 88 9.57 -1.76 -6.90
N LYS A 89 10.23 -0.63 -7.16
CA LYS A 89 10.52 0.39 -6.14
C LYS A 89 9.37 1.32 -5.73
N THR A 90 8.22 1.33 -6.39
CA THR A 90 7.20 2.35 -6.12
C THR A 90 5.85 1.78 -5.73
N THR A 91 5.63 1.56 -4.43
CA THR A 91 4.27 1.56 -3.87
C THR A 91 3.80 3.01 -3.75
N SER A 92 2.62 3.31 -4.28
CA SER A 92 2.04 4.65 -4.11
C SER A 92 1.84 4.96 -2.64
N LYS A 93 2.40 6.07 -2.16
CA LYS A 93 2.16 6.57 -0.78
C LYS A 93 0.86 7.36 -0.67
N ASN A 94 0.15 7.57 -1.79
CA ASN A 94 -1.08 8.35 -1.82
C ASN A 94 -2.23 7.53 -1.17
N PRO A 95 -2.84 8.00 -0.07
CA PRO A 95 -3.92 7.30 0.62
C PRO A 95 -5.21 7.21 -0.22
N ARG A 96 -5.29 7.95 -1.33
CA ARG A 96 -6.43 7.90 -2.26
C ARG A 96 -6.27 6.86 -3.37
N SER A 97 -5.09 6.24 -3.50
CA SER A 97 -4.86 5.19 -4.50
C SER A 97 -5.37 3.84 -4.00
N THR A 98 -6.14 3.13 -4.82
CA THR A 98 -6.63 1.77 -4.57
C THR A 98 -6.26 0.86 -5.75
N VAL A 99 -6.37 -0.46 -5.58
CA VAL A 99 -6.20 -1.42 -6.69
C VAL A 99 -7.08 -1.01 -7.86
N GLY A 100 -8.36 -0.73 -7.63
CA GLY A 100 -9.31 -0.33 -8.68
C GLY A 100 -8.92 0.94 -9.42
N THR A 101 -8.32 1.94 -8.75
CA THR A 101 -7.88 3.19 -9.41
C THR A 101 -6.58 3.02 -10.19
N ILE A 102 -5.64 2.23 -9.70
CA ILE A 102 -4.36 1.96 -10.40
C ILE A 102 -4.61 1.16 -11.69
N THR A 103 -5.62 0.28 -11.68
CA THR A 103 -5.97 -0.57 -12.83
C THR A 103 -7.01 0.06 -13.76
N GLU A 104 -7.44 1.28 -13.47
CA GLU A 104 -8.50 2.01 -14.19
C GLU A 104 -9.89 1.33 -14.14
N ILE A 105 -10.01 0.16 -13.51
CA ILE A 105 -11.30 -0.55 -13.36
C ILE A 105 -12.33 0.35 -12.66
N TYR A 106 -11.87 1.14 -11.69
CA TYR A 106 -12.74 2.07 -10.96
C TYR A 106 -13.39 3.12 -11.87
N ASP A 107 -12.70 3.56 -12.91
CA ASP A 107 -13.25 4.55 -13.86
C ASP A 107 -14.38 3.96 -14.70
N TYR A 108 -14.24 2.71 -15.14
CA TYR A 108 -15.30 1.98 -15.81
C TYR A 108 -16.47 1.64 -14.88
N LEU A 109 -16.20 1.30 -13.61
CA LEU A 109 -17.26 1.10 -12.61
C LEU A 109 -18.06 2.38 -12.37
N ARG A 110 -17.40 3.54 -12.23
CA ARG A 110 -18.10 4.83 -12.11
C ARG A 110 -19.01 5.10 -13.29
N LEU A 111 -18.52 4.80 -14.50
CA LEU A 111 -19.31 4.97 -15.72
C LEU A 111 -20.52 4.01 -15.75
N LEU A 112 -20.31 2.75 -15.41
CA LEU A 112 -21.37 1.74 -15.35
C LEU A 112 -22.47 2.14 -14.36
N TYR A 113 -22.10 2.49 -13.12
CA TYR A 113 -23.04 2.89 -12.08
C TYR A 113 -23.79 4.18 -12.41
N ALA A 114 -23.15 5.13 -13.08
CA ALA A 114 -23.79 6.37 -13.51
C ALA A 114 -24.78 6.18 -14.67
N ARG A 115 -24.59 5.16 -15.53
CA ARG A 115 -25.42 4.98 -16.74
C ARG A 115 -26.54 3.98 -16.58
N VAL A 116 -26.26 2.84 -15.90
CA VAL A 116 -27.23 1.76 -15.77
C VAL A 116 -27.57 1.41 -14.31
N GLY A 117 -27.03 2.16 -13.35
CA GLY A 117 -27.30 1.96 -11.95
C GLY A 117 -28.69 2.43 -11.54
N VAL A 118 -29.36 1.63 -10.71
CA VAL A 118 -30.65 1.94 -10.12
C VAL A 118 -30.46 2.67 -8.80
N GLN A 119 -30.91 3.92 -8.74
CA GLN A 119 -30.85 4.72 -7.50
C GLN A 119 -31.78 4.15 -6.43
N HIS A 120 -31.28 4.01 -5.22
CA HIS A 120 -32.08 3.67 -4.03
C HIS A 120 -31.98 4.80 -3.00
N CYS A 121 -32.99 4.91 -2.17
CA CYS A 121 -32.97 5.83 -1.04
C CYS A 121 -31.95 5.32 0.01
N HIS A 122 -30.97 6.14 0.36
CA HIS A 122 -29.97 5.79 1.35
C HIS A 122 -30.50 5.66 2.79
N LYS A 123 -31.75 6.11 3.07
CA LYS A 123 -32.39 5.97 4.39
C LYS A 123 -33.31 4.77 4.48
N CYS A 124 -34.22 4.58 3.51
CA CYS A 124 -35.21 3.50 3.55
C CYS A 124 -34.93 2.33 2.60
N GLY A 125 -33.94 2.44 1.72
CA GLY A 125 -33.52 1.38 0.78
C GLY A 125 -34.46 1.16 -0.41
N LYS A 126 -35.58 1.89 -0.52
CA LYS A 126 -36.51 1.74 -1.65
C LYS A 126 -35.89 2.24 -2.96
N PRO A 127 -36.14 1.57 -4.11
CA PRO A 127 -35.70 2.06 -5.41
C PRO A 127 -36.39 3.39 -5.75
N ILE A 128 -35.68 4.26 -6.41
CA ILE A 128 -36.17 5.58 -6.82
C ILE A 128 -36.31 5.56 -8.34
N SER A 129 -37.49 5.86 -8.82
CA SER A 129 -37.83 6.01 -10.22
C SER A 129 -38.17 7.46 -10.53
N LYS A 130 -37.81 7.91 -11.73
CA LYS A 130 -38.29 9.12 -12.31
C LYS A 130 -39.73 8.84 -12.82
N MET A 131 -40.72 9.64 -12.42
CA MET A 131 -42.05 9.53 -12.94
C MET A 131 -42.21 10.54 -14.08
N SER A 132 -42.78 10.12 -15.21
CA SER A 132 -43.20 11.07 -16.24
C SER A 132 -44.47 11.78 -15.83
N ALA A 133 -44.77 12.94 -16.45
CA ALA A 133 -46.05 13.61 -16.24
C ALA A 133 -47.25 12.67 -16.45
N SER A 134 -47.17 11.82 -17.47
CA SER A 134 -48.21 10.81 -17.74
C SER A 134 -48.33 9.76 -16.63
N ASP A 135 -47.22 9.32 -16.05
CA ASP A 135 -47.23 8.36 -14.91
C ASP A 135 -47.86 9.01 -13.67
N ILE A 136 -47.51 10.28 -13.40
CA ILE A 136 -48.07 11.07 -12.29
C ILE A 136 -49.58 11.21 -12.44
N ILE A 137 -50.03 11.58 -13.63
CA ILE A 137 -51.45 11.73 -13.98
C ILE A 137 -52.18 10.39 -13.76
N ASN A 138 -51.65 9.29 -14.25
CA ASN A 138 -52.17 7.94 -14.07
C ASN A 138 -52.26 7.52 -12.60
N GLU A 139 -51.23 7.85 -11.78
CA GLU A 139 -51.30 7.55 -10.35
C GLU A 139 -52.35 8.37 -9.60
N ILE A 140 -52.48 9.68 -9.95
CA ILE A 140 -53.51 10.51 -9.35
C ILE A 140 -54.92 10.02 -9.76
N SER A 141 -55.10 9.56 -11.00
CA SER A 141 -56.38 9.03 -11.53
C SER A 141 -56.78 7.71 -10.86
N LYS A 142 -55.87 6.98 -10.16
CA LYS A 142 -56.20 5.79 -9.38
C LYS A 142 -56.85 6.09 -8.04
N LEU A 143 -56.89 7.36 -7.62
CA LEU A 143 -57.58 7.74 -6.39
C LEU A 143 -59.08 7.39 -6.48
N PRO A 144 -59.75 7.12 -5.37
CA PRO A 144 -61.17 6.80 -5.39
C PRO A 144 -62.03 7.86 -6.07
N LEU A 145 -63.06 7.43 -6.83
CA LEU A 145 -63.99 8.36 -7.46
C LEU A 145 -64.64 9.26 -6.39
N GLY A 146 -64.70 10.57 -6.67
CA GLY A 146 -65.16 11.58 -5.72
C GLY A 146 -64.08 12.12 -4.76
N ALA A 147 -62.83 11.72 -4.90
CA ALA A 147 -61.73 12.33 -4.12
C ALA A 147 -61.57 13.80 -4.55
N LYS A 148 -61.67 14.72 -3.60
CA LYS A 148 -61.46 16.15 -3.82
C LYS A 148 -60.02 16.49 -3.63
N VAL A 149 -59.33 16.76 -4.73
CA VAL A 149 -57.89 17.03 -4.71
C VAL A 149 -57.60 18.53 -4.96
N ILE A 150 -56.59 19.04 -4.25
CA ILE A 150 -56.01 20.37 -4.48
C ILE A 150 -54.63 20.15 -5.06
N ILE A 151 -54.36 20.73 -6.19
CA ILE A 151 -53.10 20.61 -6.92
C ILE A 151 -52.22 21.80 -6.58
N TYR A 152 -51.05 21.53 -5.98
CA TYR A 152 -50.08 22.55 -5.64
C TYR A 152 -48.81 22.45 -6.51
N ALA A 153 -48.26 23.59 -6.92
CA ALA A 153 -46.90 23.69 -7.39
C ALA A 153 -46.02 24.28 -6.28
N PRO A 154 -45.10 23.53 -5.71
CA PRO A 154 -44.21 24.01 -4.67
C PRO A 154 -43.08 24.86 -5.29
N LEU A 155 -42.99 26.14 -4.89
CA LEU A 155 -42.01 27.07 -5.47
C LEU A 155 -40.86 27.42 -4.50
N VAL A 156 -41.15 27.51 -3.21
CA VAL A 156 -40.16 27.83 -2.19
C VAL A 156 -40.32 26.83 -1.01
N ARG A 157 -39.21 26.24 -0.57
CA ARG A 157 -39.19 25.35 0.62
C ARG A 157 -38.16 25.86 1.62
N GLU A 158 -38.60 26.29 2.78
CA GLU A 158 -37.78 26.72 3.93
C GLU A 158 -36.62 27.68 3.58
N LYS A 159 -36.84 28.63 2.69
CA LYS A 159 -35.82 29.63 2.30
C LYS A 159 -36.18 31.00 2.84
N LYS A 160 -35.16 31.76 3.24
CA LYS A 160 -35.27 33.14 3.70
C LYS A 160 -35.46 34.09 2.48
N GLY A 161 -36.29 35.12 2.61
CA GLY A 161 -36.51 36.12 1.56
C GLY A 161 -37.86 36.77 1.70
N THR A 162 -38.07 37.93 1.06
CA THR A 162 -39.37 38.63 0.98
C THR A 162 -40.27 38.06 -0.11
N TRP A 163 -39.68 37.42 -1.12
CA TRP A 163 -40.34 36.77 -2.29
C TRP A 163 -41.35 37.62 -3.04
N ALA A 164 -41.26 38.99 -2.89
CA ALA A 164 -42.20 39.93 -3.54
C ALA A 164 -42.27 39.73 -5.05
N ASP A 165 -41.09 39.61 -5.71
CA ASP A 165 -41.03 39.42 -7.18
C ASP A 165 -41.68 38.10 -7.62
N LEU A 166 -41.53 37.04 -6.81
CA LEU A 166 -42.17 35.75 -7.09
C LEU A 166 -43.70 35.86 -6.97
N ILE A 167 -44.20 36.51 -5.92
CA ILE A 167 -45.63 36.74 -5.71
C ILE A 167 -46.23 37.56 -6.84
N GLU A 168 -45.55 38.64 -7.27
CA GLU A 168 -45.99 39.45 -8.36
C GLU A 168 -46.01 38.70 -9.70
N ASN A 169 -44.99 37.87 -9.97
CA ASN A 169 -44.94 37.00 -11.15
C ASN A 169 -46.14 36.02 -11.20
N LEU A 170 -46.50 35.44 -10.03
CA LEU A 170 -47.64 34.54 -9.93
C LEU A 170 -48.98 35.25 -10.18
N ARG A 171 -49.10 36.54 -9.75
CA ARG A 171 -50.26 37.40 -10.07
C ARG A 171 -50.38 37.61 -11.58
N GLN A 172 -49.29 37.99 -12.25
CA GLN A 172 -49.22 38.23 -13.67
C GLN A 172 -49.59 36.99 -14.50
N LYS A 173 -49.19 35.76 -13.99
CA LYS A 173 -49.58 34.49 -14.61
C LYS A 173 -51.01 34.04 -14.34
N GLY A 174 -51.77 34.86 -13.59
CA GLY A 174 -53.20 34.62 -13.33
C GLY A 174 -53.54 33.64 -12.22
N PHE A 175 -52.58 33.27 -11.38
CA PHE A 175 -52.87 32.48 -10.19
C PHE A 175 -53.60 33.31 -9.12
N VAL A 176 -54.62 32.69 -8.47
CA VAL A 176 -55.49 33.41 -7.53
C VAL A 176 -55.11 33.16 -6.08
N ARG A 177 -54.58 32.00 -5.78
CA ARG A 177 -54.27 31.58 -4.41
C ARG A 177 -52.90 30.88 -4.26
N ALA A 178 -52.29 31.09 -3.13
CA ALA A 178 -51.10 30.34 -2.71
C ALA A 178 -51.23 29.87 -1.27
N GLN A 179 -50.52 28.80 -0.91
CA GLN A 179 -50.30 28.41 0.46
C GLN A 179 -48.92 28.94 0.90
N ILE A 180 -48.90 29.81 1.90
CA ILE A 180 -47.68 30.39 2.48
C ILE A 180 -47.58 29.95 3.95
N ASP A 181 -46.51 29.25 4.30
CA ASP A 181 -46.28 28.72 5.66
C ASP A 181 -47.47 27.93 6.23
N GLY A 182 -48.20 27.19 5.37
CA GLY A 182 -49.36 26.37 5.73
C GLY A 182 -50.71 27.10 5.67
N VAL A 183 -50.70 28.43 5.49
CA VAL A 183 -51.93 29.26 5.39
C VAL A 183 -52.25 29.57 3.93
N VAL A 184 -53.50 29.32 3.52
CA VAL A 184 -53.97 29.69 2.19
C VAL A 184 -54.29 31.18 2.17
N VAL A 185 -53.63 31.93 1.27
CA VAL A 185 -53.78 33.37 1.07
C VAL A 185 -54.23 33.66 -0.36
N ARG A 186 -54.92 34.77 -0.56
CA ARG A 186 -55.24 35.28 -1.90
C ARG A 186 -54.03 36.09 -2.42
N LEU A 187 -53.67 35.86 -3.64
CA LEU A 187 -52.52 36.59 -4.25
C LEU A 187 -52.86 38.03 -4.66
N ASP A 188 -54.14 38.41 -4.73
CA ASP A 188 -54.60 39.82 -4.98
C ASP A 188 -54.55 40.71 -3.72
N GLU A 189 -54.34 40.11 -2.54
CA GLU A 189 -54.10 40.84 -1.26
C GLU A 189 -52.63 41.25 -1.09
N GLU A 190 -52.40 42.22 -0.24
CA GLU A 190 -51.02 42.64 0.09
C GLU A 190 -50.37 41.60 1.02
N ILE A 191 -49.26 41.02 0.56
CA ILE A 191 -48.54 39.96 1.27
C ILE A 191 -47.15 40.43 1.63
N GLU A 192 -46.90 40.68 2.90
CA GLU A 192 -45.57 41.00 3.44
C GLU A 192 -44.93 39.83 4.13
N LEU A 193 -43.76 39.41 3.64
CA LEU A 193 -43.00 38.29 4.19
C LEU A 193 -41.72 38.78 4.83
N ALA A 194 -41.41 38.30 6.02
CA ALA A 194 -40.21 38.68 6.80
C ALA A 194 -38.93 38.15 6.18
N LYS A 195 -38.04 39.04 5.74
CA LYS A 195 -36.75 38.66 5.10
C LYS A 195 -35.88 37.70 5.89
N THR A 196 -35.99 37.67 7.21
CA THR A 196 -35.15 36.87 8.14
C THR A 196 -35.75 35.50 8.46
N LYS A 197 -37.03 35.30 8.23
CA LYS A 197 -37.74 34.03 8.44
C LYS A 197 -37.62 33.11 7.23
N LYS A 198 -37.69 31.81 7.48
CA LYS A 198 -37.81 30.83 6.42
C LYS A 198 -39.26 30.71 6.01
N HIS A 199 -39.53 30.75 4.72
CA HIS A 199 -40.87 30.63 4.15
C HIS A 199 -40.97 29.41 3.25
N THR A 200 -42.16 28.82 3.19
CA THR A 200 -42.59 27.76 2.26
C THR A 200 -43.74 28.30 1.46
N ILE A 201 -43.58 28.39 0.14
CA ILE A 201 -44.60 28.94 -0.75
C ILE A 201 -44.98 27.91 -1.80
N LYS A 202 -46.24 27.58 -1.89
CA LYS A 202 -46.85 26.69 -2.89
C LYS A 202 -48.01 27.39 -3.56
N VAL A 203 -48.01 27.44 -4.88
CA VAL A 203 -49.15 28.03 -5.60
C VAL A 203 -50.24 26.95 -5.80
N ILE A 204 -51.50 27.30 -5.60
CA ILE A 204 -52.64 26.43 -5.88
C ILE A 204 -52.97 26.55 -7.33
N VAL A 205 -52.79 25.47 -8.09
CA VAL A 205 -53.03 25.43 -9.54
C VAL A 205 -54.54 25.24 -9.75
N ASP A 206 -55.15 24.24 -9.11
CA ASP A 206 -56.57 24.00 -9.21
C ASP A 206 -57.09 23.14 -8.00
N ARG A 207 -58.44 23.05 -7.93
CA ARG A 207 -59.18 22.19 -7.01
C ARG A 207 -60.21 21.39 -7.83
N ILE A 208 -60.02 20.09 -7.88
CA ILE A 208 -60.78 19.22 -8.79
C ILE A 208 -61.27 17.95 -8.05
N ALA A 209 -62.39 17.41 -8.45
CA ALA A 209 -62.82 16.08 -8.03
C ALA A 209 -62.36 15.04 -9.07
N ILE A 210 -61.90 13.89 -8.58
CA ILE A 210 -61.50 12.77 -9.44
C ILE A 210 -62.76 12.08 -9.96
N ASP A 211 -63.01 12.28 -11.29
CA ASP A 211 -64.08 11.61 -12.04
C ASP A 211 -63.66 11.47 -13.50
N GLU A 212 -64.45 10.71 -14.27
CA GLU A 212 -64.09 10.46 -15.69
C GLU A 212 -64.17 11.73 -16.56
N GLN A 213 -64.96 12.73 -16.18
CA GLN A 213 -65.19 13.96 -16.99
C GLN A 213 -64.06 14.97 -16.77
N ASN A 214 -63.37 14.88 -15.65
CA ASN A 214 -62.31 15.82 -15.29
C ASN A 214 -60.88 15.35 -15.66
N HIS A 215 -60.74 14.21 -16.33
CA HIS A 215 -59.40 13.64 -16.61
C HIS A 215 -58.52 14.56 -17.47
N GLU A 216 -59.05 15.19 -18.53
CA GLU A 216 -58.32 16.11 -19.36
C GLU A 216 -57.92 17.38 -18.59
N ARG A 217 -58.79 17.88 -17.71
CA ARG A 217 -58.51 19.01 -16.84
C ARG A 217 -57.42 18.68 -15.81
N LEU A 218 -57.50 17.49 -15.17
CA LEU A 218 -56.48 17.00 -14.28
C LEU A 218 -55.13 16.92 -14.97
N ALA A 219 -55.07 16.39 -16.16
CA ALA A 219 -53.84 16.30 -16.95
C ALA A 219 -53.21 17.68 -17.21
N SER A 220 -54.03 18.63 -17.68
CA SER A 220 -53.57 20.01 -17.94
C SER A 220 -53.07 20.70 -16.66
N ASP A 221 -53.76 20.53 -15.55
CA ASP A 221 -53.42 21.18 -14.27
C ASP A 221 -52.16 20.55 -13.63
N VAL A 222 -51.95 19.26 -13.74
CA VAL A 222 -50.72 18.59 -13.32
C VAL A 222 -49.54 19.03 -14.15
N GLU A 223 -49.67 19.08 -15.50
CA GLU A 223 -48.64 19.61 -16.39
C GLU A 223 -48.30 21.06 -16.07
N LYS A 224 -49.30 21.90 -15.80
CA LYS A 224 -49.11 23.28 -15.40
C LYS A 224 -48.36 23.38 -14.05
N ALA A 225 -48.75 22.54 -13.08
CA ALA A 225 -48.05 22.49 -11.80
C ALA A 225 -46.59 22.07 -11.93
N LEU A 226 -46.31 21.04 -12.74
CA LEU A 226 -44.95 20.57 -13.01
C LEU A 226 -44.10 21.64 -13.71
N ASN A 227 -44.66 22.36 -14.68
CA ASN A 227 -43.94 23.42 -15.36
C ASN A 227 -43.62 24.61 -14.44
N GLU A 228 -44.53 25.03 -13.57
CA GLU A 228 -44.31 26.13 -12.63
C GLU A 228 -43.30 25.80 -11.54
N SER A 229 -43.29 24.57 -11.05
CA SER A 229 -42.47 24.10 -9.95
C SER A 229 -41.18 23.42 -10.39
N PHE A 230 -40.82 23.48 -11.67
CA PHE A 230 -39.65 22.78 -12.22
C PHE A 230 -39.70 21.25 -11.99
N GLY A 231 -40.86 20.63 -12.23
CA GLY A 231 -41.05 19.19 -12.21
C GLY A 231 -41.52 18.59 -10.88
N GLU A 232 -42.08 19.38 -9.98
CA GLU A 232 -42.69 18.89 -8.73
C GLU A 232 -44.16 19.20 -8.64
N VAL A 233 -44.99 18.30 -8.12
CA VAL A 233 -46.42 18.55 -7.85
C VAL A 233 -46.82 17.92 -6.51
N GLU A 234 -47.57 18.65 -5.71
CA GLU A 234 -48.17 18.16 -4.48
C GLU A 234 -49.67 18.08 -4.57
N ILE A 235 -50.27 16.98 -4.14
CA ILE A 235 -51.68 16.73 -4.16
C ILE A 235 -52.18 16.62 -2.72
N GLU A 236 -53.11 17.47 -2.31
CA GLU A 236 -53.83 17.36 -1.05
C GLU A 236 -55.20 16.79 -1.32
N ILE A 237 -55.57 15.72 -0.60
CA ILE A 237 -56.89 15.09 -0.68
C ILE A 237 -57.74 15.63 0.44
N ALA A 238 -58.60 16.59 0.15
CA ALA A 238 -59.35 17.37 1.12
C ALA A 238 -60.38 16.49 1.91
N ASN A 239 -60.88 15.41 1.33
CA ASN A 239 -61.81 14.49 1.93
C ASN A 239 -61.22 13.10 2.20
N ALA A 240 -59.91 13.00 2.45
CA ALA A 240 -59.20 11.74 2.67
C ALA A 240 -59.80 10.90 3.82
N GLY A 241 -60.21 11.55 4.93
CA GLY A 241 -60.84 10.89 6.04
C GLY A 241 -62.19 10.25 5.71
N GLU A 242 -63.02 10.90 4.87
CA GLU A 242 -64.30 10.39 4.38
C GLU A 242 -64.14 9.18 3.46
N LEU A 243 -63.03 9.09 2.75
CA LEU A 243 -62.67 8.01 1.84
C LEU A 243 -61.86 6.89 2.50
N GLY A 244 -61.53 7.00 3.78
CA GLY A 244 -60.72 6.01 4.50
C GLY A 244 -59.30 5.91 4.08
N LEU A 245 -58.77 6.95 3.43
CA LEU A 245 -57.36 7.02 2.98
C LEU A 245 -56.44 7.39 4.14
N LYS A 246 -55.32 6.70 4.26
CA LYS A 246 -54.32 6.95 5.33
C LYS A 246 -53.50 8.23 5.08
N GLU A 247 -53.36 8.64 3.84
CA GLU A 247 -52.56 9.78 3.43
C GLU A 247 -53.51 10.87 2.86
N SER A 248 -53.40 12.06 3.41
CA SER A 248 -54.10 13.25 2.91
C SER A 248 -53.24 14.11 2.02
N PHE A 249 -51.94 13.82 1.92
CA PHE A 249 -50.99 14.61 1.13
C PHE A 249 -50.07 13.67 0.36
N ILE A 250 -49.98 13.86 -0.97
CA ILE A 250 -49.11 13.05 -1.84
C ILE A 250 -48.22 14.01 -2.63
N HIS A 251 -46.93 13.71 -2.70
CA HIS A 251 -45.97 14.46 -3.47
C HIS A 251 -45.45 13.63 -4.65
N TYR A 252 -45.48 14.18 -5.83
CA TYR A 252 -44.91 13.59 -7.03
C TYR A 252 -43.85 14.51 -7.63
N SER A 253 -42.87 13.93 -8.35
CA SER A 253 -41.80 14.68 -8.99
C SER A 253 -41.35 14.00 -10.28
N GLU A 254 -41.11 14.79 -11.30
CA GLU A 254 -40.38 14.34 -12.50
C GLU A 254 -38.89 14.16 -12.23
N HIS A 255 -38.40 14.65 -11.09
CA HIS A 255 -37.05 14.42 -10.61
C HIS A 255 -36.98 13.18 -9.72
N MET A 256 -35.78 12.63 -9.61
CA MET A 256 -35.53 11.49 -8.71
C MET A 256 -35.77 11.91 -7.24
N ALA A 257 -36.77 11.35 -6.56
CA ALA A 257 -37.06 11.64 -5.15
C ALA A 257 -37.56 10.41 -4.39
N CYS A 258 -37.24 10.32 -3.11
CA CYS A 258 -37.84 9.38 -2.18
C CYS A 258 -38.98 10.08 -1.43
N PHE A 259 -40.21 9.67 -1.65
CA PHE A 259 -41.40 10.28 -1.05
C PHE A 259 -41.48 10.00 0.46
N ASP A 260 -41.18 8.78 0.90
CA ASP A 260 -41.24 8.39 2.31
C ASP A 260 -40.23 9.21 3.15
N CYS A 261 -39.05 9.41 2.65
CA CYS A 261 -37.98 10.11 3.36
C CYS A 261 -37.90 11.61 3.04
N LYS A 262 -38.67 12.10 2.06
CA LYS A 262 -38.69 13.50 1.58
C LYS A 262 -37.29 13.99 1.14
N ILE A 263 -36.59 13.15 0.37
CA ILE A 263 -35.23 13.43 -0.11
C ILE A 263 -35.24 13.46 -1.63
N SER A 264 -34.79 14.56 -2.23
CA SER A 264 -34.55 14.67 -3.66
C SER A 264 -33.11 14.25 -4.00
N PHE A 265 -32.95 13.62 -5.15
CA PHE A 265 -31.67 13.13 -5.64
C PHE A 265 -31.28 13.88 -6.92
N THR A 266 -29.99 14.22 -7.03
CA THR A 266 -29.44 14.79 -8.26
C THR A 266 -29.24 13.69 -9.30
N PRO A 267 -29.29 14.02 -10.61
CA PRO A 267 -28.95 13.07 -11.65
C PRO A 267 -27.59 12.44 -11.43
N LEU A 268 -27.48 11.14 -11.72
CA LEU A 268 -26.24 10.40 -11.55
C LEU A 268 -25.24 10.77 -12.64
N GLU A 269 -24.09 11.23 -12.25
CA GLU A 269 -22.92 11.50 -13.11
C GLU A 269 -21.74 10.62 -12.68
N PRO A 270 -20.77 10.30 -13.57
CA PRO A 270 -19.56 9.57 -13.17
C PRO A 270 -18.80 10.25 -12.02
N LEU A 271 -18.88 11.58 -11.88
CA LEU A 271 -18.30 12.34 -10.77
C LEU A 271 -19.00 12.09 -9.43
N SER A 272 -20.28 11.67 -9.43
CA SER A 272 -21.02 11.29 -8.22
C SER A 272 -20.43 10.04 -7.55
N PHE A 273 -19.66 9.24 -8.28
CA PHE A 273 -18.98 8.04 -7.81
C PHE A 273 -17.46 8.24 -7.66
N SER A 274 -16.96 9.48 -7.73
CA SER A 274 -15.55 9.77 -7.54
C SER A 274 -15.28 10.23 -6.11
N PHE A 275 -14.48 9.47 -5.36
CA PHE A 275 -14.04 9.88 -4.02
C PHE A 275 -12.95 10.99 -4.06
N ASN A 276 -12.47 11.35 -5.26
CA ASN A 276 -11.57 12.50 -5.47
C ASN A 276 -12.32 13.78 -5.83
N SER A 277 -13.66 13.70 -6.00
CA SER A 277 -14.52 14.83 -6.32
C SER A 277 -15.42 15.17 -5.14
N PRO A 278 -15.63 16.45 -4.80
CA PRO A 278 -16.60 16.85 -3.76
C PRO A 278 -18.03 16.37 -4.03
N LYS A 279 -18.38 16.08 -5.30
CA LYS A 279 -19.71 15.56 -5.65
C LYS A 279 -19.95 14.15 -5.09
N GLY A 280 -18.91 13.28 -5.09
CA GLY A 280 -19.02 11.89 -4.68
C GLY A 280 -18.33 11.55 -3.36
N ALA A 281 -17.33 12.32 -2.94
CA ALA A 281 -16.54 12.06 -1.75
C ALA A 281 -17.38 12.13 -0.47
N CYS A 282 -17.16 11.19 0.44
CA CYS A 282 -17.74 11.25 1.78
C CYS A 282 -17.29 12.52 2.51
N GLU A 283 -18.21 13.34 2.96
CA GLU A 283 -17.95 14.63 3.61
C GLU A 283 -17.25 14.49 4.97
N HIS A 284 -17.36 13.34 5.63
CA HIS A 284 -16.75 13.10 6.93
C HIS A 284 -15.26 12.74 6.86
N CYS A 285 -14.80 12.17 5.75
CA CYS A 285 -13.41 11.74 5.58
C CYS A 285 -12.77 12.26 4.27
N ASP A 286 -13.42 13.21 3.58
CA ASP A 286 -12.95 13.80 2.33
C ASP A 286 -12.51 12.76 1.29
N GLY A 287 -13.22 11.63 1.24
CA GLY A 287 -12.94 10.53 0.31
C GLY A 287 -11.76 9.63 0.69
N LEU A 288 -11.20 9.75 1.89
CA LEU A 288 -10.08 8.91 2.35
C LEU A 288 -10.53 7.52 2.83
N GLY A 289 -11.78 7.37 3.27
CA GLY A 289 -12.30 6.14 3.88
C GLY A 289 -11.84 5.92 5.31
N ILE A 290 -10.86 6.68 5.77
CA ILE A 290 -10.30 6.64 7.13
C ILE A 290 -10.32 8.05 7.74
N ARG A 291 -10.29 8.09 9.05
CA ARG A 291 -10.12 9.32 9.83
C ARG A 291 -8.96 9.14 10.80
N TYR A 292 -8.16 10.17 10.93
CA TYR A 292 -7.16 10.21 11.98
C TYR A 292 -7.83 10.62 13.29
N SER A 293 -7.69 9.79 14.30
CA SER A 293 -8.17 10.07 15.66
C SER A 293 -7.04 9.91 16.66
N LEU A 294 -7.13 10.68 17.75
CA LEU A 294 -6.23 10.51 18.87
C LEU A 294 -6.28 9.06 19.39
N ASP A 295 -5.12 8.48 19.54
CA ASP A 295 -4.95 7.16 20.14
C ASP A 295 -4.48 7.31 21.58
N MET A 296 -5.41 7.13 22.53
CA MET A 296 -5.11 7.30 23.94
C MET A 296 -4.05 6.31 24.45
N SER A 297 -3.93 5.14 23.84
CA SER A 297 -2.87 4.18 24.18
C SER A 297 -1.47 4.65 23.80
N LYS A 298 -1.37 5.54 22.81
CA LYS A 298 -0.11 6.19 22.43
C LYS A 298 0.22 7.40 23.30
N ILE A 299 -0.81 8.09 23.81
CA ILE A 299 -0.70 9.29 24.62
C ILE A 299 -0.41 8.94 26.08
N ILE A 300 -1.03 7.89 26.59
CA ILE A 300 -0.92 7.47 27.99
C ILE A 300 0.13 6.37 28.15
N ASP A 301 0.98 6.50 29.16
CA ASP A 301 1.88 5.45 29.65
C ASP A 301 1.35 4.99 31.01
N GLU A 302 0.64 3.87 30.99
CA GLU A 302 -0.07 3.41 32.19
C GLU A 302 0.86 3.02 33.35
N GLU A 303 2.09 2.61 33.04
CA GLU A 303 3.09 2.23 34.07
C GLU A 303 3.74 3.41 34.76
N LYS A 304 3.63 4.62 34.17
CA LYS A 304 4.17 5.83 34.76
C LYS A 304 3.14 6.57 35.59
N SER A 305 3.61 7.28 36.59
CA SER A 305 2.80 8.25 37.34
C SER A 305 2.59 9.53 36.50
N ILE A 306 1.52 10.30 36.79
CA ILE A 306 1.28 11.58 36.14
C ILE A 306 2.50 12.51 36.33
N GLU A 307 3.10 12.53 37.51
CA GLU A 307 4.31 13.30 37.82
C GLU A 307 5.51 12.88 36.95
N ASN A 308 5.62 11.62 36.56
CA ASN A 308 6.72 11.08 35.75
C ASN A 308 6.39 10.94 34.27
N GLY A 309 5.32 11.62 33.79
CA GLY A 309 4.99 11.72 32.39
C GLY A 309 4.10 10.62 31.87
N ALA A 310 3.15 10.12 32.67
CA ALA A 310 2.10 9.23 32.19
C ALA A 310 1.37 9.81 30.97
N ILE A 311 1.14 11.11 30.93
CA ILE A 311 0.55 11.80 29.76
C ILE A 311 1.70 12.31 28.86
N LYS A 312 2.18 11.45 27.96
CA LYS A 312 3.36 11.70 27.10
C LYS A 312 3.28 12.99 26.30
N LEU A 313 2.12 13.30 25.75
CA LEU A 313 1.88 14.46 24.90
C LEU A 313 2.12 15.78 25.66
N LEU A 314 1.78 15.82 26.95
CA LEU A 314 1.90 17.01 27.78
C LEU A 314 3.25 17.09 28.54
N TYR A 315 4.02 16.00 28.55
CA TYR A 315 5.30 15.89 29.22
C TYR A 315 6.45 16.30 28.29
N GLY A 316 7.01 17.47 28.51
CA GLY A 316 8.14 17.99 27.76
C GLY A 316 8.28 19.50 27.85
N TYR A 317 9.44 20.01 27.45
CA TYR A 317 9.76 21.44 27.61
C TYR A 317 8.75 22.38 26.93
N ASN A 318 8.34 22.04 25.71
CA ASN A 318 7.40 22.89 24.95
C ASN A 318 5.95 22.80 25.45
N MET A 319 5.60 21.74 26.20
CA MET A 319 4.26 21.51 26.76
C MET A 319 4.18 21.80 28.27
N SER A 320 5.20 22.41 28.88
CA SER A 320 5.29 22.66 30.33
C SER A 320 4.12 23.45 30.91
N TYR A 321 3.45 24.28 30.10
CA TYR A 321 2.23 25.02 30.50
C TYR A 321 1.09 24.05 30.80
N TYR A 322 0.74 23.21 29.86
CA TYR A 322 -0.37 22.23 29.98
C TYR A 322 -0.07 21.15 31.01
N TYR A 323 1.20 20.79 31.14
CA TYR A 323 1.63 19.82 32.15
C TYR A 323 1.47 20.36 33.57
N LYS A 324 1.92 21.59 33.86
CA LYS A 324 1.70 22.28 35.16
C LYS A 324 0.23 22.47 35.45
N PHE A 325 -0.57 22.78 34.47
CA PHE A 325 -2.02 22.92 34.59
C PHE A 325 -2.67 21.59 34.97
N LEU A 326 -2.23 20.47 34.35
CA LEU A 326 -2.67 19.12 34.69
C LEU A 326 -2.30 18.76 36.15
N LEU A 327 -1.07 19.02 36.59
CA LEU A 327 -0.64 18.75 37.96
C LEU A 327 -1.48 19.51 39.00
N ALA A 328 -1.71 20.82 38.80
CA ALA A 328 -2.56 21.62 39.66
C ALA A 328 -4.02 21.13 39.68
N PHE A 329 -4.55 20.68 38.54
CA PHE A 329 -5.88 20.10 38.47
C PHE A 329 -5.96 18.79 39.29
N CYS A 330 -4.97 17.92 39.20
CA CYS A 330 -4.92 16.66 39.93
C CYS A 330 -4.84 16.95 41.45
N GLU A 331 -3.99 17.88 41.89
CA GLU A 331 -3.87 18.26 43.29
C GLU A 331 -5.18 18.82 43.87
N GLN A 332 -5.83 19.71 43.13
CA GLN A 332 -7.12 20.31 43.57
C GLN A 332 -8.27 19.31 43.65
N ASN A 333 -8.21 18.19 42.88
CA ASN A 333 -9.23 17.13 42.89
C ASN A 333 -8.81 15.91 43.74
N GLY A 334 -7.69 15.98 44.48
CA GLY A 334 -7.24 14.91 45.35
C GLY A 334 -6.71 13.67 44.64
N ILE A 335 -6.30 13.81 43.35
CA ILE A 335 -5.73 12.74 42.53
C ILE A 335 -4.26 12.60 42.89
N ASP A 336 -3.82 11.41 43.30
CA ASP A 336 -2.42 11.14 43.63
C ASP A 336 -1.58 11.00 42.35
N ILE A 337 -0.83 12.09 42.05
CA ILE A 337 0.03 12.16 40.86
C ILE A 337 1.24 11.25 40.86
N LYS A 338 1.59 10.65 42.04
CA LYS A 338 2.75 9.76 42.21
C LYS A 338 2.41 8.28 41.94
N LYS A 339 1.14 7.92 41.99
CA LYS A 339 0.69 6.56 41.64
C LYS A 339 0.85 6.29 40.15
N PRO A 340 1.22 5.06 39.72
CA PRO A 340 1.13 4.63 38.35
C PRO A 340 -0.29 4.87 37.77
N TYR A 341 -0.41 5.26 36.54
CA TYR A 341 -1.71 5.64 35.94
C TYR A 341 -2.72 4.47 35.95
N TYR A 342 -2.24 3.22 35.83
CA TYR A 342 -3.10 2.03 35.89
C TYR A 342 -3.75 1.85 37.28
N GLU A 343 -3.14 2.34 38.36
CA GLU A 343 -3.66 2.24 39.75
C GLU A 343 -4.70 3.32 40.11
N LEU A 344 -4.86 4.34 39.24
CA LEU A 344 -5.91 5.35 39.43
C LEU A 344 -7.28 4.70 39.21
N SER A 345 -8.27 5.14 40.02
CA SER A 345 -9.65 4.73 39.85
C SER A 345 -10.23 5.21 38.49
N GLU A 346 -11.26 4.59 38.02
CA GLU A 346 -11.89 4.99 36.74
C GLU A 346 -12.47 6.41 36.77
N ASP A 347 -12.93 6.89 37.94
CA ASP A 347 -13.38 8.26 38.12
C ASP A 347 -12.22 9.26 38.06
N GLU A 348 -11.05 8.95 38.68
CA GLU A 348 -9.84 9.78 38.58
C GLU A 348 -9.34 9.83 37.13
N LYS A 349 -9.26 8.69 36.44
CA LYS A 349 -8.91 8.61 34.99
C LYS A 349 -9.86 9.46 34.16
N ARG A 350 -11.16 9.38 34.41
CA ARG A 350 -12.17 10.16 33.70
C ARG A 350 -11.99 11.66 33.93
N LEU A 351 -11.69 12.10 35.16
CA LEU A 351 -11.40 13.51 35.48
C LEU A 351 -10.16 14.01 34.73
N VAL A 352 -9.09 13.24 34.71
CA VAL A 352 -7.87 13.57 33.97
C VAL A 352 -8.15 13.71 32.48
N LEU A 353 -8.94 12.77 31.91
CA LEU A 353 -9.20 12.74 30.46
C LEU A 353 -10.18 13.83 30.00
N TYR A 354 -11.22 14.10 30.76
CA TYR A 354 -12.32 14.98 30.32
C TYR A 354 -12.48 16.26 31.13
N GLY A 355 -11.70 16.42 32.23
CA GLY A 355 -11.79 17.58 33.10
C GLY A 355 -13.07 17.64 33.92
N ASN A 356 -13.31 18.76 34.56
CA ASN A 356 -14.55 19.10 35.25
C ASN A 356 -14.94 20.58 35.03
N VAL A 357 -16.08 21.00 35.63
CA VAL A 357 -16.61 22.38 35.47
C VAL A 357 -15.94 23.42 36.39
N LYS A 358 -15.10 22.99 37.33
CA LYS A 358 -14.49 23.89 38.32
C LYS A 358 -13.23 24.58 37.75
N ASP A 359 -13.02 25.84 38.07
CA ASP A 359 -11.80 26.55 37.75
C ASP A 359 -10.63 26.06 38.60
N VAL A 360 -9.48 25.91 37.95
CA VAL A 360 -8.21 25.48 38.55
C VAL A 360 -7.28 26.66 38.69
N GLU A 361 -6.75 26.84 39.86
CA GLU A 361 -5.73 27.84 40.18
C GLU A 361 -4.34 27.26 39.94
N PHE A 362 -3.50 27.89 39.12
CA PHE A 362 -2.11 27.47 38.92
C PHE A 362 -1.18 28.62 38.57
N PHE A 363 0.12 28.43 38.77
CA PHE A 363 1.14 29.43 38.49
C PHE A 363 1.88 29.16 37.19
N TRP A 364 1.90 30.21 36.30
CA TRP A 364 2.68 30.18 35.09
C TRP A 364 3.51 31.47 34.94
N LYS A 365 4.85 31.34 34.80
CA LYS A 365 5.78 32.48 34.65
C LYS A 365 5.54 33.60 35.66
N ARG A 366 5.42 33.31 36.94
CA ARG A 366 5.13 34.20 38.07
C ARG A 366 3.69 34.78 38.10
N ASN A 367 2.84 34.44 37.16
CA ASN A 367 1.44 34.91 37.17
C ASN A 367 0.55 33.80 37.73
N LYS A 368 -0.36 34.19 38.61
CA LYS A 368 -1.45 33.33 39.11
C LYS A 368 -2.56 33.34 38.05
N LEU A 369 -2.95 32.17 37.58
CA LEU A 369 -3.99 32.00 36.58
C LEU A 369 -5.13 31.14 37.18
N LEU A 370 -6.36 31.51 36.85
CA LEU A 370 -7.56 30.79 37.18
C LEU A 370 -8.26 30.38 35.86
N ARG A 371 -8.32 29.11 35.54
CA ARG A 371 -8.88 28.60 34.27
C ARG A 371 -9.51 27.23 34.46
N LYS A 372 -10.50 26.95 33.62
CA LYS A 372 -11.15 25.65 33.54
C LYS A 372 -10.22 24.65 32.82
N PHE A 373 -10.02 23.48 33.45
CA PHE A 373 -9.28 22.36 32.82
C PHE A 373 -10.23 21.52 31.99
N ASP A 374 -10.10 21.62 30.68
CA ASP A 374 -10.95 20.95 29.69
C ASP A 374 -10.65 19.43 29.51
N GLY A 375 -9.68 18.90 30.24
CA GLY A 375 -9.23 17.50 30.13
C GLY A 375 -8.19 17.27 29.03
N VAL A 376 -7.43 16.20 29.20
CA VAL A 376 -6.33 15.82 28.28
C VAL A 376 -6.82 15.62 26.84
N VAL A 377 -7.98 15.03 26.66
CA VAL A 377 -8.56 14.75 25.31
C VAL A 377 -8.77 16.05 24.53
N LYS A 378 -9.44 17.04 25.14
CA LYS A 378 -9.76 18.29 24.46
C LYS A 378 -8.50 19.13 24.20
N ILE A 379 -7.59 19.18 25.18
CA ILE A 379 -6.29 19.86 25.06
C ILE A 379 -5.49 19.22 23.91
N SER A 380 -5.43 17.89 23.84
CA SER A 380 -4.72 17.17 22.78
C SER A 380 -5.31 17.48 21.39
N HIS A 381 -6.63 17.54 21.26
CA HIS A 381 -7.27 17.95 20.00
C HIS A 381 -6.95 19.39 19.59
N GLY A 382 -6.81 20.29 20.55
CA GLY A 382 -6.39 21.69 20.31
C GLY A 382 -4.96 21.76 19.81
N LEU A 383 -4.04 21.07 20.49
CA LEU A 383 -2.62 21.03 20.14
C LEU A 383 -2.35 20.47 18.75
N LEU A 384 -3.11 19.44 18.33
CA LEU A 384 -2.98 18.84 16.99
C LEU A 384 -3.33 19.79 15.85
N LYS A 385 -4.19 20.78 16.06
CA LYS A 385 -4.51 21.79 15.05
C LYS A 385 -3.35 22.74 14.80
N ASP A 386 -2.56 22.99 15.83
CA ASP A 386 -1.52 24.01 15.83
C ASP A 386 -0.11 23.47 15.53
N TYR A 387 0.12 22.17 15.71
CA TYR A 387 1.45 21.55 15.60
C TYR A 387 1.41 20.29 14.73
N LYS A 388 2.21 20.25 13.65
CA LYS A 388 2.31 19.10 12.71
C LYS A 388 3.11 17.90 13.25
N ASP A 389 3.83 18.02 14.36
CA ASP A 389 4.74 17.00 14.86
C ASP A 389 4.07 15.92 15.74
N PHE A 390 2.73 15.89 15.80
CA PHE A 390 1.98 14.96 16.65
C PHE A 390 1.36 13.76 15.94
N ASP A 391 1.76 13.49 14.70
CA ASP A 391 1.28 12.35 13.92
C ASP A 391 1.53 11.01 14.66
N GLU A 392 2.55 10.94 15.51
CA GLU A 392 2.87 9.74 16.31
C GLU A 392 1.77 9.36 17.31
N TYR A 393 0.93 10.32 17.76
CA TYR A 393 -0.17 10.09 18.71
C TYR A 393 -1.52 9.82 18.04
N MET A 394 -1.54 9.80 16.70
CA MET A 394 -2.73 9.52 15.91
C MET A 394 -2.80 8.06 15.49
N SER A 395 -4.01 7.56 15.34
CA SER A 395 -4.29 6.27 14.69
C SER A 395 -5.35 6.42 13.63
N GLU A 396 -5.18 5.65 12.56
CA GLU A 396 -6.17 5.55 11.49
C GLU A 396 -7.36 4.71 11.98
N LYS A 397 -8.57 5.26 11.87
CA LYS A 397 -9.82 4.54 12.10
C LYS A 397 -10.67 4.57 10.84
N ILE A 398 -11.38 3.49 10.56
CA ILE A 398 -12.35 3.44 9.47
C ILE A 398 -13.39 4.55 9.70
N CYS A 399 -13.76 5.25 8.64
CA CYS A 399 -14.77 6.30 8.72
C CYS A 399 -16.16 5.71 8.96
N ASP A 400 -16.80 6.03 10.09
CA ASP A 400 -18.10 5.50 10.50
C ASP A 400 -19.24 5.91 9.54
N ALA A 401 -19.12 7.07 8.86
CA ALA A 401 -20.15 7.58 7.96
C ALA A 401 -20.22 6.84 6.62
N CYS A 402 -19.08 6.36 6.11
CA CYS A 402 -19.00 5.62 4.84
C CYS A 402 -18.50 4.18 5.00
N ASN A 403 -18.24 3.70 6.20
CA ASN A 403 -17.73 2.37 6.50
C ASN A 403 -16.49 2.00 5.66
N GLY A 404 -15.61 2.99 5.39
CA GLY A 404 -14.40 2.79 4.57
C GLY A 404 -14.61 2.93 3.06
N HIS A 405 -15.84 2.99 2.55
CA HIS A 405 -16.13 3.03 1.11
C HIS A 405 -15.88 4.38 0.43
N ARG A 406 -15.46 5.41 1.16
CA ARG A 406 -14.98 6.71 0.65
C ARG A 406 -16.03 7.61 -0.01
N LEU A 407 -17.23 7.11 -0.31
CA LEU A 407 -18.30 7.81 -1.05
C LEU A 407 -19.43 8.29 -0.13
N LYS A 408 -20.23 9.24 -0.64
CA LYS A 408 -21.45 9.69 0.01
C LYS A 408 -22.48 8.56 0.10
N PRO A 409 -23.36 8.56 1.12
CA PRO A 409 -24.43 7.56 1.27
C PRO A 409 -25.35 7.45 0.03
N GLN A 410 -25.62 8.58 -0.64
CA GLN A 410 -26.44 8.61 -1.84
C GLN A 410 -25.80 7.83 -3.01
N SER A 411 -24.48 7.97 -3.19
CA SER A 411 -23.74 7.24 -4.22
C SER A 411 -23.60 5.76 -3.89
N LEU A 412 -23.44 5.40 -2.61
CA LEU A 412 -23.37 4.02 -2.15
C LEU A 412 -24.71 3.30 -2.26
N ALA A 413 -25.84 4.05 -2.26
CA ALA A 413 -27.17 3.50 -2.42
C ALA A 413 -27.55 3.18 -3.86
N VAL A 414 -26.71 3.50 -4.84
CA VAL A 414 -26.94 3.10 -6.25
C VAL A 414 -26.52 1.64 -6.43
N LYS A 415 -27.36 0.84 -7.09
CA LYS A 415 -27.12 -0.60 -7.28
C LYS A 415 -27.08 -0.98 -8.75
N VAL A 416 -26.14 -1.87 -9.09
CA VAL A 416 -26.07 -2.57 -10.38
C VAL A 416 -26.19 -4.06 -10.10
N ALA A 417 -27.11 -4.74 -10.71
CA ALA A 417 -27.44 -6.15 -10.44
C ALA A 417 -27.59 -6.45 -8.92
N GLY A 418 -28.25 -5.53 -8.20
CA GLY A 418 -28.51 -5.66 -6.76
C GLY A 418 -27.38 -5.28 -5.83
N LEU A 419 -26.18 -4.99 -6.33
CA LEU A 419 -24.99 -4.65 -5.53
C LEU A 419 -24.64 -3.16 -5.63
N GLY A 420 -24.28 -2.57 -4.48
CA GLY A 420 -23.71 -1.23 -4.40
C GLY A 420 -22.24 -1.20 -4.79
N LEU A 421 -21.73 -0.01 -5.16
CA LEU A 421 -20.33 0.14 -5.56
C LEU A 421 -19.36 -0.23 -4.41
N GLY A 422 -19.72 0.09 -3.15
CA GLY A 422 -18.92 -0.30 -1.98
C GLY A 422 -18.78 -1.82 -1.85
N GLU A 423 -19.87 -2.56 -2.04
CA GLU A 423 -19.89 -4.04 -1.98
C GLU A 423 -19.00 -4.65 -3.07
N ILE A 424 -19.02 -4.10 -4.29
CA ILE A 424 -18.12 -4.53 -5.39
C ILE A 424 -16.65 -4.25 -5.04
N LEU A 425 -16.34 -3.10 -4.43
CA LEU A 425 -14.98 -2.75 -4.06
C LEU A 425 -14.41 -3.66 -2.95
N ASP A 426 -15.26 -4.20 -2.09
CA ASP A 426 -14.87 -5.14 -1.04
C ASP A 426 -14.69 -6.58 -1.55
N MET A 427 -15.30 -6.91 -2.68
CA MET A 427 -15.15 -8.24 -3.28
C MET A 427 -13.72 -8.49 -3.71
N SER A 428 -13.30 -9.77 -3.62
CA SER A 428 -12.07 -10.23 -4.26
C SER A 428 -12.17 -10.11 -5.78
N ILE A 429 -11.04 -9.89 -6.45
CA ILE A 429 -10.96 -9.87 -7.93
C ILE A 429 -11.54 -11.14 -8.53
N GLU A 430 -11.32 -12.31 -7.90
CA GLU A 430 -11.93 -13.59 -8.31
C GLU A 430 -13.46 -13.50 -8.33
N ASN A 431 -14.07 -13.01 -7.24
CA ASN A 431 -15.52 -12.85 -7.13
C ASN A 431 -16.05 -11.78 -8.07
N CYS A 432 -15.32 -10.66 -8.24
CA CYS A 432 -15.67 -9.63 -9.22
C CYS A 432 -15.69 -10.19 -10.65
N THR A 433 -14.67 -10.99 -11.02
CA THR A 433 -14.60 -11.65 -12.33
C THR A 433 -15.79 -12.57 -12.54
N ALA A 434 -16.13 -13.41 -11.56
CA ALA A 434 -17.29 -14.28 -11.63
C ALA A 434 -18.62 -13.50 -11.74
N PHE A 435 -18.73 -12.37 -11.03
CA PHE A 435 -19.93 -11.53 -11.05
C PHE A 435 -20.14 -10.82 -12.39
N PHE A 436 -19.09 -10.17 -12.93
CA PHE A 436 -19.19 -9.39 -14.16
C PHE A 436 -19.21 -10.25 -15.43
N SER A 437 -18.66 -11.47 -15.38
CA SER A 437 -18.71 -12.42 -16.50
C SER A 437 -20.05 -13.17 -16.61
N ASN A 438 -20.90 -13.11 -15.58
CA ASN A 438 -22.20 -13.80 -15.59
C ASN A 438 -23.28 -12.92 -16.23
N GLU A 439 -23.61 -13.19 -17.48
CA GLU A 439 -24.63 -12.43 -18.24
C GLU A 439 -26.00 -12.41 -17.56
N LYS A 440 -26.34 -13.44 -16.78
CA LYS A 440 -27.63 -13.48 -16.04
C LYS A 440 -27.78 -12.35 -15.04
N ASN A 441 -26.71 -11.85 -14.47
CA ASN A 441 -26.73 -10.72 -13.54
C ASN A 441 -27.21 -9.43 -14.21
N PHE A 442 -27.10 -9.31 -15.54
CA PHE A 442 -27.46 -8.13 -16.32
C PHE A 442 -28.72 -8.33 -17.18
N ALA A 443 -29.41 -9.49 -17.04
CA ALA A 443 -30.58 -9.82 -17.83
C ALA A 443 -31.76 -8.85 -17.62
N TYR A 444 -31.83 -8.21 -16.46
CA TYR A 444 -32.88 -7.22 -16.09
C TYR A 444 -32.78 -5.89 -16.83
N LEU A 445 -31.63 -5.59 -17.44
CA LEU A 445 -31.42 -4.34 -18.18
C LEU A 445 -32.29 -4.31 -19.45
N SER A 446 -32.78 -3.12 -19.78
CA SER A 446 -33.43 -2.87 -21.08
C SER A 446 -32.43 -3.07 -22.24
N ASP A 447 -32.91 -3.25 -23.45
CA ASP A 447 -32.02 -3.40 -24.62
C ASP A 447 -31.16 -2.15 -24.85
N TYR A 448 -31.68 -0.97 -24.51
CA TYR A 448 -30.96 0.29 -24.54
C TYR A 448 -29.81 0.28 -23.48
N ASP A 449 -30.10 -0.10 -22.25
CA ASP A 449 -29.10 -0.15 -21.17
C ASP A 449 -28.05 -1.24 -21.44
N LYS A 450 -28.44 -2.38 -22.03
CA LYS A 450 -27.50 -3.42 -22.47
C LYS A 450 -26.53 -2.91 -23.52
N ALA A 451 -27.00 -2.09 -24.47
CA ALA A 451 -26.15 -1.50 -25.51
C ALA A 451 -25.09 -0.57 -24.88
N ILE A 452 -25.45 0.17 -23.80
CA ILE A 452 -24.50 1.02 -23.04
C ILE A 452 -23.57 0.17 -22.18
N ALA A 453 -24.10 -0.81 -21.47
CA ALA A 453 -23.32 -1.61 -20.52
C ALA A 453 -22.30 -2.54 -21.20
N LYS A 454 -22.61 -3.10 -22.37
CA LYS A 454 -21.77 -4.10 -23.06
C LYS A 454 -20.32 -3.67 -23.28
N PRO A 455 -19.99 -2.50 -23.84
CA PRO A 455 -18.61 -2.06 -24.01
C PRO A 455 -17.91 -1.83 -22.67
N ILE A 456 -18.62 -1.30 -21.66
CA ILE A 456 -18.07 -1.04 -20.33
C ILE A 456 -17.74 -2.36 -19.61
N LEU A 457 -18.66 -3.33 -19.66
CA LEU A 457 -18.47 -4.65 -19.06
C LEU A 457 -17.33 -5.43 -19.71
N LYS A 458 -17.15 -5.25 -21.03
CA LYS A 458 -16.00 -5.85 -21.74
C LYS A 458 -14.68 -5.36 -21.13
N GLU A 459 -14.51 -4.05 -21.00
CA GLU A 459 -13.30 -3.44 -20.45
C GLU A 459 -13.05 -3.84 -18.99
N ILE A 460 -14.11 -3.89 -18.17
CA ILE A 460 -14.02 -4.36 -16.77
C ILE A 460 -13.55 -5.83 -16.73
N ASN A 461 -14.19 -6.71 -17.52
CA ASN A 461 -13.87 -8.13 -17.55
C ASN A 461 -12.45 -8.41 -18.03
N GLU A 462 -11.99 -7.74 -19.08
CA GLU A 462 -10.62 -7.90 -19.59
C GLU A 462 -9.58 -7.53 -18.51
N ARG A 463 -9.75 -6.40 -17.83
CA ARG A 463 -8.82 -5.96 -16.77
C ARG A 463 -8.87 -6.85 -15.53
N LEU A 464 -10.05 -7.30 -15.12
CA LEU A 464 -10.21 -8.25 -14.02
C LEU A 464 -9.54 -9.59 -14.35
N PHE A 465 -9.71 -10.07 -15.57
CA PHE A 465 -9.10 -11.31 -16.05
C PHE A 465 -7.57 -11.25 -15.99
N PHE A 466 -6.97 -10.13 -16.44
CA PHE A 466 -5.50 -9.95 -16.34
C PHE A 466 -5.02 -9.94 -14.89
N LEU A 467 -5.74 -9.28 -13.98
CA LEU A 467 -5.39 -9.30 -12.56
C LEU A 467 -5.50 -10.71 -11.94
N TYR A 468 -6.51 -11.47 -12.36
CA TYR A 468 -6.68 -12.86 -11.94
C TYR A 468 -5.55 -13.75 -12.47
N ASP A 469 -5.18 -13.59 -13.74
CA ASP A 469 -4.13 -14.38 -14.41
C ASP A 469 -2.72 -14.13 -13.83
N VAL A 470 -2.43 -12.92 -13.33
CA VAL A 470 -1.17 -12.65 -12.63
C VAL A 470 -1.17 -13.12 -11.17
N GLY A 471 -2.21 -13.87 -10.72
CA GLY A 471 -2.29 -14.44 -9.39
C GLY A 471 -2.77 -13.48 -8.30
N LEU A 472 -3.46 -12.37 -8.64
CA LEU A 472 -3.98 -11.37 -7.70
C LEU A 472 -5.47 -11.56 -7.39
N GLY A 473 -6.06 -12.70 -7.71
CA GLY A 473 -7.49 -12.98 -7.52
C GLY A 473 -8.00 -12.78 -6.09
N TYR A 474 -7.15 -12.89 -5.10
CA TYR A 474 -7.48 -12.73 -3.68
C TYR A 474 -7.57 -11.25 -3.21
N LEU A 475 -7.03 -10.29 -3.96
CA LEU A 475 -7.09 -8.87 -3.62
C LEU A 475 -8.50 -8.32 -3.86
N SER A 476 -8.89 -7.28 -3.09
CA SER A 476 -10.10 -6.50 -3.38
C SER A 476 -9.76 -5.24 -4.16
N LEU A 477 -10.71 -4.76 -4.99
CA LEU A 477 -10.53 -3.52 -5.76
C LEU A 477 -10.41 -2.27 -4.88
N GLY A 478 -11.05 -2.28 -3.70
CA GLY A 478 -11.01 -1.19 -2.74
C GLY A 478 -9.74 -1.15 -1.87
N ARG A 479 -8.86 -2.16 -1.96
CA ARG A 479 -7.66 -2.23 -1.13
C ARG A 479 -6.75 -1.03 -1.36
N ASP A 480 -6.33 -0.39 -0.26
CA ASP A 480 -5.43 0.77 -0.26
C ASP A 480 -4.05 0.39 -0.80
N ALA A 481 -3.54 1.18 -1.75
CA ALA A 481 -2.25 0.96 -2.38
C ALA A 481 -1.07 0.94 -1.40
N ARG A 482 -1.17 1.64 -0.27
CA ARG A 482 -0.15 1.65 0.80
C ARG A 482 0.01 0.30 1.50
N THR A 483 -1.00 -0.56 1.43
CA THR A 483 -1.03 -1.88 2.09
C THR A 483 -0.61 -3.02 1.16
N ILE A 484 -0.27 -2.71 -0.09
CA ILE A 484 0.11 -3.67 -1.11
C ILE A 484 1.62 -3.92 -1.02
N SER A 485 2.05 -5.17 -1.08
CA SER A 485 3.47 -5.54 -1.15
C SER A 485 4.11 -5.10 -2.47
N GLY A 486 5.44 -4.99 -2.51
CA GLY A 486 6.18 -4.61 -3.73
C GLY A 486 5.86 -5.53 -4.92
N GLY A 487 5.86 -6.84 -4.71
CA GLY A 487 5.53 -7.81 -5.75
C GLY A 487 4.06 -7.74 -6.20
N GLU A 488 3.10 -7.52 -5.30
CA GLU A 488 1.71 -7.28 -5.67
C GLU A 488 1.55 -6.02 -6.53
N ALA A 489 2.21 -4.91 -6.15
CA ALA A 489 2.17 -3.65 -6.89
C ALA A 489 2.77 -3.81 -8.30
N GLN A 490 3.86 -4.54 -8.43
CA GLN A 490 4.48 -4.84 -9.73
C GLN A 490 3.54 -5.65 -10.62
N ARG A 491 2.89 -6.69 -10.09
CA ARG A 491 1.91 -7.50 -10.84
C ARG A 491 0.67 -6.70 -11.26
N ILE A 492 0.19 -5.80 -10.41
CA ILE A 492 -0.89 -4.86 -10.76
C ILE A 492 -0.49 -4.03 -11.98
N ARG A 493 0.76 -3.52 -12.03
CA ARG A 493 1.26 -2.75 -13.18
C ARG A 493 1.39 -3.63 -14.42
N ILE A 494 1.90 -4.85 -14.31
CA ILE A 494 1.97 -5.80 -15.42
C ILE A 494 0.57 -6.01 -16.00
N ALA A 495 -0.43 -6.31 -15.15
CA ALA A 495 -1.81 -6.52 -15.58
C ALA A 495 -2.41 -5.28 -16.26
N SER A 496 -2.16 -4.07 -15.72
CA SER A 496 -2.60 -2.81 -16.29
C SER A 496 -1.97 -2.57 -17.67
N GLN A 497 -0.66 -2.82 -17.83
CA GLN A 497 0.04 -2.65 -19.11
C GLN A 497 -0.43 -3.63 -20.18
N ILE A 498 -0.72 -4.88 -19.81
CA ILE A 498 -1.30 -5.87 -20.74
C ILE A 498 -2.69 -5.42 -21.21
N GLY A 499 -3.48 -4.85 -20.29
CA GLY A 499 -4.79 -4.28 -20.58
C GLY A 499 -4.76 -3.08 -21.52
N SER A 500 -3.64 -2.36 -21.63
CA SER A 500 -3.48 -1.23 -22.54
C SER A 500 -3.48 -1.63 -24.04
N GLY A 501 -3.28 -2.93 -24.34
CA GLY A 501 -3.29 -3.45 -25.73
C GLY A 501 -2.13 -2.98 -26.59
N LEU A 502 -1.06 -2.38 -26.03
CA LEU A 502 0.08 -1.89 -26.78
C LEU A 502 0.83 -3.03 -27.48
N SER A 503 1.28 -2.76 -28.70
CA SER A 503 2.09 -3.67 -29.54
C SER A 503 3.32 -2.94 -30.08
N GLY A 504 4.40 -3.70 -30.37
CA GLY A 504 5.65 -3.14 -30.89
C GLY A 504 6.45 -2.38 -29.83
N VAL A 505 6.24 -2.64 -28.53
CA VAL A 505 6.89 -2.01 -27.38
C VAL A 505 7.92 -2.98 -26.78
N MET A 506 8.95 -2.44 -26.14
CA MET A 506 9.91 -3.19 -25.34
C MET A 506 9.54 -3.03 -23.85
N TYR A 507 9.12 -4.11 -23.22
CA TYR A 507 8.89 -4.15 -21.78
C TYR A 507 10.16 -4.62 -21.07
N VAL A 508 10.58 -3.88 -20.04
CA VAL A 508 11.71 -4.22 -19.17
C VAL A 508 11.20 -4.42 -17.76
N LEU A 509 11.34 -5.64 -17.23
CA LEU A 509 10.81 -6.05 -15.93
C LEU A 509 11.95 -6.43 -14.97
N ASP A 510 11.86 -5.99 -13.72
CA ASP A 510 12.81 -6.31 -12.66
C ASP A 510 12.22 -7.37 -11.72
N GLU A 511 12.75 -8.59 -11.79
CA GLU A 511 12.41 -9.72 -10.91
C GLU A 511 10.90 -9.89 -10.66
N PRO A 512 10.07 -10.05 -11.69
CA PRO A 512 8.61 -10.10 -11.52
C PRO A 512 8.08 -11.34 -10.78
N SER A 513 8.91 -12.38 -10.57
CA SER A 513 8.58 -13.58 -9.79
C SER A 513 8.73 -13.42 -8.28
N ILE A 514 9.21 -12.26 -7.79
CA ILE A 514 9.44 -12.02 -6.36
C ILE A 514 8.18 -12.25 -5.52
N GLY A 515 8.35 -12.99 -4.40
CA GLY A 515 7.27 -13.29 -3.45
C GLY A 515 6.17 -14.17 -4.03
N LEU A 516 6.43 -14.84 -5.15
CA LEU A 516 5.52 -15.79 -5.76
C LEU A 516 5.82 -17.23 -5.34
N HIS A 517 4.73 -17.95 -5.07
CA HIS A 517 4.80 -19.41 -5.03
C HIS A 517 5.00 -19.93 -6.46
N GLU A 518 5.69 -21.06 -6.62
CA GLU A 518 5.97 -21.72 -7.92
C GLU A 518 4.72 -21.82 -8.83
N ARG A 519 3.57 -22.15 -8.25
CA ARG A 519 2.27 -22.20 -8.95
C ARG A 519 1.91 -20.85 -9.60
N ASP A 520 2.16 -19.74 -8.87
CA ASP A 520 1.80 -18.42 -9.35
C ASP A 520 2.86 -17.88 -10.33
N THR A 521 4.13 -18.32 -10.21
CA THR A 521 5.19 -18.06 -11.20
C THR A 521 4.82 -18.63 -12.58
N ILE A 522 4.25 -19.84 -12.64
CA ILE A 522 3.78 -20.44 -13.91
C ILE A 522 2.69 -19.56 -14.56
N LYS A 523 1.77 -19.01 -13.78
CA LYS A 523 0.74 -18.08 -14.31
C LYS A 523 1.38 -16.79 -14.83
N LEU A 524 2.35 -16.24 -14.11
CA LEU A 524 3.09 -15.05 -14.53
C LEU A 524 3.80 -15.28 -15.85
N ILE A 525 4.52 -16.40 -16.01
CA ILE A 525 5.21 -16.74 -17.28
C ILE A 525 4.21 -16.78 -18.45
N LYS A 526 3.05 -17.42 -18.26
CA LYS A 526 1.98 -17.43 -19.27
C LYS A 526 1.53 -16.01 -19.64
N THR A 527 1.42 -15.15 -18.65
CA THR A 527 1.05 -13.73 -18.84
C THR A 527 2.12 -12.99 -19.63
N LEU A 528 3.42 -13.19 -19.35
CA LEU A 528 4.53 -12.60 -20.11
C LEU A 528 4.56 -13.13 -21.55
N ARG A 529 4.24 -14.41 -21.77
CA ARG A 529 4.08 -15.00 -23.12
C ARG A 529 2.91 -14.35 -23.88
N ASN A 530 1.79 -14.10 -23.22
CA ASN A 530 0.65 -13.39 -23.83
C ASN A 530 1.05 -11.95 -24.24
N LEU A 531 1.86 -11.28 -23.44
CA LEU A 531 2.39 -9.94 -23.75
C LEU A 531 3.32 -9.99 -24.97
N GLN A 532 4.20 -10.99 -25.03
CA GLN A 532 5.09 -11.26 -26.19
C GLN A 532 4.30 -11.56 -27.45
N ALA A 533 3.26 -12.40 -27.37
CA ALA A 533 2.44 -12.81 -28.52
C ALA A 533 1.72 -11.65 -29.22
N LYS A 534 1.53 -10.51 -28.51
CA LYS A 534 1.02 -9.25 -29.09
C LYS A 534 2.08 -8.48 -29.93
N GLY A 535 3.26 -9.07 -30.18
CA GLY A 535 4.33 -8.45 -30.96
C GLY A 535 5.23 -7.53 -30.14
N ASN A 536 5.37 -7.78 -28.84
CA ASN A 536 6.23 -7.02 -27.95
C ASN A 536 7.53 -7.78 -27.64
N SER A 537 8.61 -7.03 -27.41
CA SER A 537 9.85 -7.57 -26.83
C SER A 537 9.75 -7.52 -25.31
N VAL A 538 9.97 -8.65 -24.64
CA VAL A 538 9.86 -8.73 -23.16
C VAL A 538 11.21 -9.10 -22.60
N ILE A 539 11.87 -8.13 -21.93
CA ILE A 539 13.18 -8.31 -21.30
C ILE A 539 12.92 -8.41 -19.78
N VAL A 540 13.39 -9.49 -19.18
CA VAL A 540 13.18 -9.78 -17.76
C VAL A 540 14.52 -9.99 -17.07
N VAL A 541 14.80 -9.21 -16.03
CA VAL A 541 15.90 -9.53 -15.11
C VAL A 541 15.39 -10.55 -14.13
N GLU A 542 15.96 -11.77 -14.11
CA GLU A 542 15.41 -12.87 -13.32
C GLU A 542 16.45 -13.87 -12.82
N HIS A 543 16.08 -14.54 -11.71
CA HIS A 543 16.83 -15.61 -11.07
C HIS A 543 16.00 -16.88 -10.91
N ASP A 544 14.70 -16.82 -11.22
CA ASP A 544 13.81 -17.97 -11.10
C ASP A 544 14.12 -19.03 -12.17
N LYS A 545 14.27 -20.28 -11.73
CA LYS A 545 14.63 -21.42 -12.58
C LYS A 545 13.60 -21.64 -13.71
N LYS A 546 12.30 -21.58 -13.40
CA LYS A 546 11.23 -21.83 -14.38
C LYS A 546 11.19 -20.74 -15.44
N THR A 547 11.38 -19.47 -15.02
CA THR A 547 11.42 -18.33 -15.94
C THR A 547 12.61 -18.42 -16.90
N ILE A 548 13.78 -18.86 -16.39
CA ILE A 548 14.98 -19.07 -17.22
C ILE A 548 14.76 -20.25 -18.20
N GLU A 549 14.20 -21.35 -17.74
CA GLU A 549 13.92 -22.54 -18.59
C GLU A 549 12.91 -22.23 -19.71
N GLU A 550 11.94 -21.36 -19.46
CA GLU A 550 10.89 -20.95 -20.41
C GLU A 550 11.29 -19.78 -21.32
N ALA A 551 12.48 -19.18 -21.16
CA ALA A 551 12.92 -18.07 -21.99
C ALA A 551 13.25 -18.48 -23.42
N ASP A 552 12.97 -17.61 -24.41
CA ASP A 552 13.41 -17.79 -25.80
C ASP A 552 14.91 -17.52 -25.95
N TYR A 553 15.41 -16.55 -25.19
CA TYR A 553 16.80 -16.13 -25.24
C TYR A 553 17.28 -15.72 -23.85
N ILE A 554 18.48 -16.08 -23.49
CA ILE A 554 19.07 -15.83 -22.18
C ILE A 554 20.40 -15.10 -22.38
N VAL A 555 20.63 -14.10 -21.54
CA VAL A 555 21.91 -13.40 -21.43
C VAL A 555 22.37 -13.56 -19.97
N ASP A 556 23.45 -14.30 -19.77
CA ASP A 556 24.06 -14.51 -18.46
C ASP A 556 25.25 -13.53 -18.30
N ILE A 557 25.19 -12.70 -17.25
CA ILE A 557 26.13 -11.62 -17.01
C ILE A 557 27.02 -11.94 -15.80
N GLY A 558 28.30 -11.88 -15.98
CA GLY A 558 29.28 -12.29 -14.99
C GLY A 558 30.70 -11.87 -15.35
N PRO A 559 31.71 -12.74 -15.03
CA PRO A 559 31.62 -14.00 -14.28
C PRO A 559 31.45 -13.83 -12.78
N GLY A 560 31.70 -12.63 -12.24
CA GLY A 560 31.57 -12.28 -10.82
C GLY A 560 30.61 -11.13 -10.60
N ALA A 561 30.75 -10.47 -9.45
CA ALA A 561 29.96 -9.30 -9.04
C ALA A 561 30.85 -8.04 -8.97
N GLY A 562 30.26 -6.84 -9.01
CA GLY A 562 30.96 -5.56 -8.93
C GLY A 562 32.06 -5.43 -10.00
N LYS A 563 33.30 -5.19 -9.62
CA LYS A 563 34.45 -5.07 -10.53
C LYS A 563 34.76 -6.34 -11.36
N PHE A 564 34.33 -7.51 -10.87
CA PHE A 564 34.51 -8.80 -11.54
C PHE A 564 33.33 -9.19 -12.42
N GLY A 565 32.26 -8.38 -12.43
CA GLY A 565 31.10 -8.50 -13.29
C GLY A 565 31.24 -7.71 -14.59
N GLY A 566 30.11 -7.42 -15.21
CA GLY A 566 29.97 -6.49 -16.33
C GLY A 566 30.30 -7.05 -17.70
N SER A 567 30.48 -8.38 -17.85
CA SER A 567 30.71 -9.05 -19.12
C SER A 567 29.61 -10.07 -19.42
N VAL A 568 29.28 -10.27 -20.68
CA VAL A 568 28.40 -11.38 -21.10
C VAL A 568 29.23 -12.67 -21.07
N VAL A 569 28.80 -13.61 -20.22
CA VAL A 569 29.44 -14.93 -20.10
C VAL A 569 28.73 -15.97 -20.95
N PHE A 570 27.46 -15.75 -21.26
CA PHE A 570 26.68 -16.57 -22.19
C PHE A 570 25.56 -15.71 -22.80
N ALA A 571 25.28 -15.97 -24.08
CA ALA A 571 24.12 -15.44 -24.79
C ALA A 571 23.60 -16.48 -25.78
N GLY A 572 22.35 -16.91 -25.66
CA GLY A 572 21.78 -18.00 -26.48
C GLY A 572 20.45 -18.49 -25.94
N THR A 573 19.99 -19.65 -26.42
CA THR A 573 18.76 -20.32 -26.00
C THR A 573 18.90 -21.02 -24.64
N ALA A 574 17.78 -21.34 -23.97
CA ALA A 574 17.78 -22.08 -22.72
C ALA A 574 18.47 -23.46 -22.85
N LYS A 575 18.32 -24.13 -23.98
CA LYS A 575 18.97 -25.43 -24.24
C LYS A 575 20.50 -25.30 -24.33
N GLU A 576 20.99 -24.27 -24.99
CA GLU A 576 22.41 -23.98 -25.10
C GLU A 576 23.02 -23.59 -23.76
N LEU A 577 22.29 -22.83 -22.92
CA LEU A 577 22.72 -22.51 -21.57
C LEU A 577 22.98 -23.76 -20.73
N LEU A 578 22.06 -24.74 -20.76
CA LEU A 578 22.20 -25.98 -20.00
C LEU A 578 23.45 -26.80 -20.37
N SER A 579 23.95 -26.63 -21.60
CA SER A 579 25.18 -27.28 -22.09
C SER A 579 26.44 -26.44 -21.76
N SER A 580 26.30 -25.21 -21.35
CA SER A 580 27.41 -24.33 -21.00
C SER A 580 27.97 -24.64 -19.60
N ASP A 581 29.13 -24.08 -19.27
CA ASP A 581 29.77 -24.23 -17.96
C ASP A 581 29.68 -22.95 -17.11
N THR A 582 28.68 -22.11 -17.38
CA THR A 582 28.43 -20.91 -16.56
C THR A 582 27.93 -21.31 -15.17
N GLN A 583 28.09 -20.40 -14.21
CA GLN A 583 27.68 -20.64 -12.84
C GLN A 583 26.16 -20.87 -12.76
N THR A 584 25.37 -20.13 -13.53
CA THR A 584 23.93 -20.29 -13.66
C THR A 584 23.57 -21.69 -14.18
N ALA A 585 24.22 -22.13 -15.26
CA ALA A 585 23.99 -23.44 -15.84
C ALA A 585 24.32 -24.59 -14.87
N GLN A 586 25.41 -24.49 -14.10
CA GLN A 586 25.81 -25.50 -13.14
C GLN A 586 24.76 -25.76 -12.04
N TYR A 587 24.00 -24.74 -11.61
CA TYR A 587 22.89 -24.93 -10.66
C TYR A 587 21.64 -25.47 -11.34
N ILE A 588 21.27 -24.95 -12.52
CA ILE A 588 20.05 -25.37 -13.22
C ILE A 588 20.15 -26.82 -13.69
N ASN A 589 21.29 -27.24 -14.24
CA ASN A 589 21.50 -28.64 -14.71
C ASN A 589 21.83 -29.64 -13.58
N GLY A 590 21.96 -29.15 -12.32
CA GLY A 590 22.19 -29.98 -11.14
C GLY A 590 23.64 -30.44 -10.93
N LYS A 591 24.63 -29.91 -11.68
CA LYS A 591 26.05 -30.15 -11.39
C LYS A 591 26.45 -29.58 -10.01
N LYS A 592 25.89 -28.43 -9.63
CA LYS A 592 25.93 -27.88 -8.27
C LYS A 592 24.55 -28.01 -7.61
N LYS A 593 24.54 -28.48 -6.37
CA LYS A 593 23.31 -28.69 -5.61
C LYS A 593 23.38 -27.92 -4.29
N ILE A 594 22.25 -27.34 -3.89
CA ILE A 594 22.05 -26.72 -2.58
C ILE A 594 21.38 -27.76 -1.71
N ASP A 595 22.17 -28.52 -0.93
CA ASP A 595 21.69 -29.62 -0.10
C ASP A 595 22.43 -29.62 1.23
N TYR A 596 21.84 -29.01 2.25
CA TYR A 596 22.37 -28.85 3.61
C TYR A 596 21.37 -29.32 4.66
N GLN A 597 20.39 -30.17 4.28
CA GLN A 597 19.38 -30.65 5.21
C GLN A 597 20.00 -31.47 6.35
N LYS A 598 19.79 -31.02 7.60
CA LYS A 598 20.34 -31.69 8.79
C LYS A 598 19.33 -32.58 9.52
N ASN A 599 18.02 -32.44 9.22
CA ASN A 599 16.93 -33.21 9.86
C ASN A 599 17.01 -33.17 11.41
N ARG A 600 17.18 -31.99 11.99
CA ARG A 600 17.22 -31.77 13.43
C ARG A 600 15.91 -32.21 14.07
N LYS A 601 15.95 -32.88 15.21
CA LYS A 601 14.75 -33.30 15.95
C LYS A 601 14.19 -32.12 16.75
N ALA A 602 12.88 -31.98 16.72
CA ALA A 602 12.14 -30.98 17.52
C ALA A 602 12.06 -31.45 18.99
N GLU A 603 12.71 -30.73 19.91
CA GLU A 603 12.65 -31.01 21.35
C GLU A 603 11.77 -30.04 22.11
N LYS A 604 11.72 -28.76 21.67
CA LYS A 604 10.96 -27.67 22.26
C LYS A 604 10.08 -27.02 21.24
N TRP A 605 8.95 -26.51 21.67
CA TRP A 605 7.92 -25.96 20.78
C TRP A 605 7.48 -24.58 21.23
N LEU A 606 7.24 -23.72 20.26
CA LEU A 606 6.50 -22.47 20.38
C LEU A 606 5.10 -22.72 19.82
N GLU A 607 4.07 -22.46 20.60
CA GLU A 607 2.68 -22.64 20.18
C GLU A 607 1.92 -21.31 20.25
N ILE A 608 1.27 -20.96 19.15
CA ILE A 608 0.36 -19.82 19.07
C ILE A 608 -1.07 -20.34 18.85
N SER A 609 -2.03 -19.81 19.59
CA SER A 609 -3.42 -20.24 19.51
C SER A 609 -4.40 -19.06 19.54
N ASN A 610 -5.62 -19.32 19.10
CA ASN A 610 -6.72 -18.36 19.01
C ASN A 610 -6.41 -17.15 18.11
N VAL A 611 -5.70 -17.39 17.01
CA VAL A 611 -5.36 -16.34 16.04
C VAL A 611 -6.57 -15.98 15.18
N ASN A 612 -7.00 -14.72 15.26
CA ASN A 612 -8.11 -14.17 14.47
C ASN A 612 -7.66 -12.84 13.83
N ILE A 613 -7.25 -12.90 12.58
CA ILE A 613 -6.77 -11.72 11.83
C ILE A 613 -6.91 -11.94 10.32
N ASN A 614 -7.37 -10.93 9.60
CA ASN A 614 -7.54 -10.95 8.15
C ASN A 614 -8.34 -12.20 7.69
N ASN A 615 -7.69 -13.11 6.96
CA ASN A 615 -8.29 -14.37 6.51
C ASN A 615 -8.09 -15.55 7.48
N ILE A 616 -7.43 -15.33 8.60
CA ILE A 616 -7.20 -16.36 9.63
C ILE A 616 -8.33 -16.30 10.66
N SER A 617 -8.93 -17.44 10.97
CA SER A 617 -9.99 -17.56 11.96
C SER A 617 -9.69 -18.72 12.91
N ASN A 618 -9.55 -18.45 14.19
CA ASN A 618 -9.33 -19.40 15.28
C ASN A 618 -8.22 -20.42 14.99
N LEU A 619 -7.07 -19.93 14.49
CA LEU A 619 -5.95 -20.78 14.13
C LEU A 619 -5.07 -21.09 15.33
N THR A 620 -4.63 -22.36 15.42
CA THR A 620 -3.55 -22.81 16.29
C THR A 620 -2.41 -23.35 15.43
N ALA A 621 -1.19 -22.92 15.70
CA ALA A 621 0.02 -23.37 15.01
C ALA A 621 1.16 -23.65 15.98
N LYS A 622 1.99 -24.66 15.67
CA LYS A 622 3.15 -25.06 16.47
C LYS A 622 4.42 -24.99 15.65
N PHE A 623 5.47 -24.44 16.22
CA PHE A 623 6.76 -24.25 15.59
C PHE A 623 7.85 -24.87 16.46
N PRO A 624 8.69 -25.77 15.93
CA PRO A 624 9.80 -26.32 16.69
C PRO A 624 10.88 -25.26 16.90
N LEU A 625 11.40 -25.18 18.11
CA LEU A 625 12.55 -24.33 18.45
C LEU A 625 13.87 -25.05 18.16
N ARG A 626 14.97 -24.28 17.99
CA ARG A 626 16.28 -24.75 17.59
C ARG A 626 16.30 -25.51 16.25
N ASN A 627 15.41 -25.10 15.37
CA ASN A 627 15.24 -25.65 14.02
C ASN A 627 15.20 -24.53 12.99
N LEU A 628 15.51 -24.89 11.74
CA LEU A 628 15.20 -24.08 10.57
C LEU A 628 13.77 -24.40 10.13
N VAL A 629 12.85 -23.46 10.33
CA VAL A 629 11.43 -23.63 10.06
C VAL A 629 11.03 -22.82 8.84
N GLY A 630 10.50 -23.47 7.80
CA GLY A 630 9.94 -22.83 6.64
C GLY A 630 8.44 -22.56 6.81
N ILE A 631 8.01 -21.30 6.73
CA ILE A 631 6.61 -20.92 6.66
C ILE A 631 6.26 -20.69 5.19
N THR A 632 5.48 -21.58 4.62
CA THR A 632 5.24 -21.67 3.18
C THR A 632 3.76 -21.52 2.83
N GLY A 633 3.43 -21.56 1.54
CA GLY A 633 2.07 -21.48 1.02
C GLY A 633 1.92 -20.44 -0.08
N VAL A 634 0.82 -20.49 -0.80
CA VAL A 634 0.52 -19.59 -1.92
C VAL A 634 0.44 -18.13 -1.49
N SER A 635 0.55 -17.21 -2.44
CA SER A 635 0.41 -15.77 -2.17
C SER A 635 -0.98 -15.48 -1.57
N GLY A 636 -1.02 -14.62 -0.51
CA GLY A 636 -2.26 -14.31 0.20
C GLY A 636 -2.82 -15.39 1.12
N SER A 637 -2.11 -16.53 1.35
CA SER A 637 -2.59 -17.62 2.23
C SER A 637 -2.61 -17.27 3.74
N GLY A 638 -1.98 -16.14 4.15
CA GLY A 638 -1.97 -15.68 5.54
C GLY A 638 -0.63 -15.83 6.27
N LYS A 639 0.47 -16.19 5.60
CA LYS A 639 1.82 -16.34 6.19
C LYS A 639 2.24 -15.12 7.00
N SER A 640 2.26 -13.95 6.37
CA SER A 640 2.66 -12.70 7.02
C SER A 640 1.68 -12.28 8.14
N SER A 641 0.38 -12.61 8.00
CA SER A 641 -0.60 -12.37 9.05
C SER A 641 -0.32 -13.21 10.29
N LEU A 642 0.00 -14.50 10.11
CA LEU A 642 0.33 -15.40 11.22
C LEU A 642 1.64 -15.02 11.90
N VAL A 643 2.69 -14.76 11.13
CA VAL A 643 4.04 -14.59 11.68
C VAL A 643 4.30 -13.12 12.04
N LEU A 644 4.12 -12.19 11.09
CA LEU A 644 4.55 -10.81 11.27
C LEU A 644 3.53 -9.95 12.00
N GLN A 645 2.24 -10.23 11.82
CA GLN A 645 1.18 -9.43 12.45
C GLN A 645 0.68 -10.02 13.77
N THR A 646 1.02 -11.28 14.08
CA THR A 646 0.55 -11.95 15.29
C THR A 646 1.72 -12.45 16.16
N LEU A 647 2.49 -13.45 15.70
CA LEU A 647 3.57 -14.08 16.50
C LEU A 647 4.67 -13.06 16.86
N LEU A 648 5.15 -12.29 15.89
CA LEU A 648 6.24 -11.34 16.11
C LEU A 648 5.90 -10.25 17.13
N PRO A 649 4.73 -9.57 17.07
CA PRO A 649 4.32 -8.58 18.05
C PRO A 649 4.26 -9.15 19.49
N GLU A 650 3.66 -10.31 19.67
CA GLU A 650 3.56 -10.97 20.97
C GLU A 650 4.94 -11.32 21.54
N ALA A 651 5.82 -11.90 20.70
CA ALA A 651 7.17 -12.23 21.09
C ALA A 651 8.03 -10.99 21.42
N GLN A 652 7.88 -9.90 20.65
CA GLN A 652 8.62 -8.66 20.90
C GLN A 652 8.25 -8.00 22.23
N GLU A 653 6.99 -8.03 22.61
CA GLU A 653 6.58 -7.48 23.90
C GLU A 653 7.14 -8.29 25.06
N GLN A 654 6.99 -9.60 25.02
CA GLN A 654 7.39 -10.46 26.14
C GLN A 654 8.91 -10.60 26.27
N LEU A 655 9.63 -10.78 25.15
CA LEU A 655 11.08 -11.00 25.16
C LEU A 655 11.89 -9.70 25.11
N ASN A 656 11.53 -8.77 24.22
CA ASN A 656 12.29 -7.53 24.00
C ASN A 656 11.77 -6.36 24.84
N ARG A 657 10.74 -6.56 25.67
CA ARG A 657 10.06 -5.51 26.47
C ARG A 657 9.64 -4.31 25.60
N ALA A 658 9.17 -4.58 24.39
CA ALA A 658 8.82 -3.55 23.42
C ALA A 658 7.44 -2.96 23.76
N LYS A 659 7.41 -1.79 24.41
CA LYS A 659 6.20 -1.11 24.92
C LYS A 659 5.24 -0.55 23.85
N LYS A 660 5.55 -0.62 22.57
CA LYS A 660 4.76 0.02 21.49
C LYS A 660 4.33 -0.97 20.40
N VAL A 661 4.02 -2.20 20.72
CA VAL A 661 3.63 -3.20 19.74
C VAL A 661 2.10 -3.32 19.69
N LYS A 662 1.50 -3.19 18.49
CA LYS A 662 0.08 -3.38 18.29
C LYS A 662 -0.24 -4.87 18.35
N LYS A 663 -0.88 -5.31 19.41
CA LYS A 663 -1.31 -6.69 19.62
C LYS A 663 -2.69 -6.99 19.06
N ILE A 664 -2.94 -8.27 18.87
CA ILE A 664 -4.26 -8.82 18.57
C ILE A 664 -4.83 -9.38 19.87
N ALA A 665 -5.99 -8.86 20.27
CA ALA A 665 -6.64 -9.31 21.50
C ALA A 665 -7.00 -10.80 21.44
N GLY A 666 -6.74 -11.51 22.54
CA GLY A 666 -7.15 -12.91 22.71
C GLY A 666 -6.19 -13.95 22.14
N VAL A 667 -5.05 -13.56 21.56
CA VAL A 667 -4.01 -14.50 21.12
C VAL A 667 -3.23 -15.01 22.32
N ASN A 668 -2.99 -16.32 22.38
CA ASN A 668 -2.16 -16.95 23.39
C ASN A 668 -0.87 -17.49 22.76
N LEU A 669 0.28 -17.17 23.34
CA LEU A 669 1.59 -17.64 22.91
C LEU A 669 2.29 -18.34 24.07
N SER A 670 2.69 -19.60 23.90
CA SER A 670 3.40 -20.40 24.89
C SER A 670 4.72 -20.95 24.35
N GLY A 671 5.68 -21.23 25.20
CA GLY A 671 7.02 -21.71 24.81
C GLY A 671 8.08 -20.61 24.71
N LEU A 672 7.71 -19.35 24.97
CA LEU A 672 8.63 -18.20 24.97
C LEU A 672 9.69 -18.26 26.07
N GLU A 673 9.46 -18.98 27.15
CA GLU A 673 10.40 -19.21 28.22
C GLU A 673 11.70 -19.89 27.77
N ASN A 674 11.72 -20.46 26.58
CA ASN A 674 12.90 -21.08 25.95
C ASN A 674 13.72 -20.11 25.08
N LEU A 675 13.32 -18.84 25.01
CA LEU A 675 13.91 -17.82 24.17
C LEU A 675 14.31 -16.58 24.97
N ASP A 676 15.43 -15.96 24.63
CA ASP A 676 15.92 -14.74 25.29
C ASP A 676 15.48 -13.47 24.57
N LYS A 677 15.38 -13.51 23.24
CA LYS A 677 15.01 -12.36 22.39
C LYS A 677 14.46 -12.81 21.04
N VAL A 678 13.73 -11.91 20.37
CA VAL A 678 13.33 -12.08 18.98
C VAL A 678 13.93 -10.98 18.10
N ILE A 679 14.44 -11.37 16.93
CA ILE A 679 15.04 -10.48 15.94
C ILE A 679 14.29 -10.67 14.64
N TYR A 680 13.73 -9.56 14.12
CA TYR A 680 13.07 -9.54 12.83
C TYR A 680 13.96 -8.88 11.79
N LEU A 681 14.17 -9.57 10.67
CA LEU A 681 14.99 -9.13 9.54
C LEU A 681 14.11 -8.94 8.31
N ASP A 682 13.71 -7.69 8.09
CA ASP A 682 12.91 -7.26 6.95
C ASP A 682 13.77 -6.66 5.82
N GLN A 683 13.14 -6.40 4.68
CA GLN A 683 13.75 -5.78 3.49
C GLN A 683 13.79 -4.24 3.56
N SER A 684 13.39 -3.62 4.66
CA SER A 684 13.43 -2.17 4.79
C SER A 684 14.87 -1.62 4.73
N PRO A 685 15.08 -0.42 4.19
CA PRO A 685 16.42 0.19 4.11
C PRO A 685 17.11 0.27 5.47
N ILE A 686 18.43 0.09 5.51
CA ILE A 686 19.25 0.22 6.74
C ILE A 686 19.41 1.67 7.23
N GLY A 687 18.88 2.63 6.50
CA GLY A 687 18.82 4.04 6.85
C GLY A 687 18.06 4.86 5.81
N ARG A 688 17.61 6.05 6.21
CA ARG A 688 16.78 6.94 5.37
C ARG A 688 17.58 8.11 4.77
N THR A 689 18.85 8.24 5.10
CA THR A 689 19.68 9.36 4.65
C THR A 689 20.91 8.85 3.90
N PRO A 690 21.50 9.66 2.98
CA PRO A 690 22.73 9.32 2.29
C PRO A 690 23.94 9.07 3.21
N ARG A 691 23.88 9.46 4.48
CA ARG A 691 24.91 9.23 5.49
C ARG A 691 24.91 7.81 6.04
N SER A 692 23.82 7.08 5.89
CA SER A 692 23.74 5.67 6.28
C SER A 692 24.41 4.80 5.21
N ASN A 693 25.26 3.86 5.63
CA ASN A 693 25.95 2.92 4.76
C ASN A 693 26.25 1.61 5.50
N PRO A 694 26.68 0.53 4.81
CA PRO A 694 27.01 -0.76 5.43
C PRO A 694 28.01 -0.65 6.57
N ALA A 695 29.08 0.17 6.41
CA ALA A 695 30.11 0.32 7.44
C ALA A 695 29.58 0.97 8.73
N THR A 696 28.73 1.98 8.62
CA THR A 696 28.12 2.63 9.79
C THR A 696 27.08 1.74 10.46
N TYR A 697 26.28 1.04 9.69
CA TYR A 697 25.22 0.19 10.22
C TYR A 697 25.76 -1.02 11.00
N THR A 698 26.81 -1.65 10.51
CA THR A 698 27.47 -2.81 11.17
C THR A 698 28.43 -2.41 12.27
N GLY A 699 28.72 -1.12 12.43
CA GLY A 699 29.70 -0.60 13.38
C GLY A 699 31.17 -0.88 12.99
N VAL A 700 31.44 -1.23 11.75
CA VAL A 700 32.81 -1.33 11.20
C VAL A 700 33.45 0.05 11.14
N MET A 701 32.65 1.08 10.81
CA MET A 701 33.13 2.46 10.69
C MET A 701 33.76 3.01 11.97
N ASP A 702 33.23 2.63 13.14
CA ASP A 702 33.79 3.08 14.42
C ASP A 702 35.19 2.54 14.65
N GLU A 703 35.44 1.29 14.30
CA GLU A 703 36.76 0.67 14.40
C GLU A 703 37.73 1.27 13.37
N ILE A 704 37.27 1.56 12.15
CA ILE A 704 38.08 2.23 11.12
C ILE A 704 38.47 3.65 11.59
N ARG A 705 37.55 4.43 12.16
CA ARG A 705 37.83 5.76 12.71
C ARG A 705 38.84 5.72 13.85
N ASN A 706 38.71 4.72 14.73
CA ASN A 706 39.70 4.48 15.80
C ASN A 706 41.08 4.19 15.23
N LEU A 707 41.16 3.36 14.19
CA LEU A 707 42.43 3.00 13.55
C LEU A 707 43.12 4.23 12.90
N PHE A 708 42.36 5.06 12.16
CA PHE A 708 42.90 6.28 11.55
C PHE A 708 43.37 7.29 12.60
N ALA A 709 42.65 7.45 13.71
CA ALA A 709 43.03 8.32 14.81
C ALA A 709 44.34 7.85 15.52
N GLN A 710 44.69 6.58 15.39
CA GLN A 710 45.90 6.02 15.96
C GLN A 710 47.13 6.14 15.05
N THR A 711 47.00 6.59 13.78
CA THR A 711 48.12 6.80 12.88
C THR A 711 49.08 7.88 13.41
N LYS A 712 50.33 7.78 13.06
CA LYS A 712 51.35 8.75 13.51
C LYS A 712 51.00 10.18 13.10
N GLU A 713 50.59 10.37 11.87
CA GLU A 713 50.23 11.67 11.32
C GLU A 713 49.00 12.28 12.02
N ALA A 714 47.97 11.48 12.29
CA ALA A 714 46.80 11.94 13.03
C ALA A 714 47.14 12.37 14.45
N LYS A 715 48.01 11.63 15.15
CA LYS A 715 48.49 11.98 16.51
C LYS A 715 49.32 13.27 16.51
N LEU A 716 50.23 13.44 15.53
CA LEU A 716 51.03 14.67 15.38
C LEU A 716 50.16 15.90 15.17
N ARG A 717 49.07 15.78 14.41
CA ARG A 717 48.09 16.86 14.17
C ARG A 717 47.05 17.02 15.26
N GLY A 718 47.06 16.19 16.31
CA GLY A 718 46.07 16.22 17.40
C GLY A 718 44.67 15.78 16.97
N TYR A 719 44.55 15.00 15.90
CA TYR A 719 43.26 14.57 15.36
C TYR A 719 42.68 13.44 16.22
N LYS A 720 41.49 13.66 16.75
CA LYS A 720 40.71 12.69 17.52
C LYS A 720 39.78 11.88 16.62
N ILE A 721 39.13 10.82 17.15
CA ILE A 721 38.17 9.95 16.44
C ILE A 721 37.07 10.73 15.72
N GLY A 722 36.58 11.82 16.33
CA GLY A 722 35.56 12.70 15.73
C GLY A 722 36.00 13.33 14.39
N ARG A 723 37.29 13.56 14.16
CA ARG A 723 37.85 14.11 12.91
C ARG A 723 37.55 13.20 11.71
N PHE A 724 37.51 11.91 11.92
CA PHE A 724 37.25 10.87 10.91
C PHE A 724 35.75 10.50 10.80
N SER A 725 34.85 11.34 11.31
CA SER A 725 33.40 11.20 11.15
C SER A 725 32.88 12.19 10.12
N PHE A 726 32.21 11.71 9.09
CA PHE A 726 31.53 12.58 8.11
C PHE A 726 30.22 13.18 8.66
N ASN A 727 29.78 12.77 9.86
CA ASN A 727 28.59 13.33 10.55
C ASN A 727 28.93 14.54 11.46
N VAL A 728 30.20 14.74 11.79
CA VAL A 728 30.65 15.73 12.78
C VAL A 728 31.42 16.88 12.10
N LYS A 729 31.17 18.11 12.50
CA LYS A 729 31.94 19.27 12.04
C LYS A 729 33.43 19.12 12.33
N GLY A 730 34.27 19.68 11.45
CA GLY A 730 35.72 19.67 11.56
C GLY A 730 36.43 18.67 10.66
N GLY A 731 35.87 17.47 10.38
CA GLY A 731 36.44 16.48 9.47
C GLY A 731 35.64 16.32 8.18
N ARG A 732 34.38 16.62 8.18
CA ARG A 732 33.51 16.49 7.02
C ARG A 732 33.66 17.63 6.01
N CYS A 733 33.25 17.40 4.80
CA CYS A 733 33.02 18.47 3.82
C CYS A 733 31.81 19.31 4.29
N GLU A 734 32.00 20.62 4.47
CA GLU A 734 30.91 21.48 4.98
C GLU A 734 29.90 21.83 3.89
N LYS A 735 30.23 21.76 2.59
CA LYS A 735 29.29 22.04 1.49
C LYS A 735 28.20 20.97 1.41
N CYS A 736 28.55 19.70 1.33
CA CYS A 736 27.60 18.60 1.34
C CYS A 736 27.30 18.06 2.75
N GLN A 737 27.85 18.65 3.78
CA GLN A 737 27.72 18.26 5.20
C GLN A 737 28.04 16.77 5.47
N GLY A 738 28.90 16.16 4.64
CA GLY A 738 29.33 14.78 4.74
C GLY A 738 28.47 13.77 3.98
N GLU A 739 27.53 14.22 3.17
CA GLU A 739 26.68 13.33 2.33
C GLU A 739 27.41 12.85 1.07
N GLY A 740 28.37 13.64 0.58
CA GLY A 740 29.09 13.36 -0.67
C GLY A 740 28.34 13.87 -1.91
N GLU A 741 27.04 14.06 -1.78
CA GLU A 741 26.12 14.52 -2.82
C GLU A 741 25.35 15.73 -2.33
N ILE A 742 24.78 16.50 -3.23
CA ILE A 742 23.89 17.62 -2.96
C ILE A 742 22.55 17.30 -3.61
N THR A 743 21.50 17.21 -2.82
CA THR A 743 20.14 17.04 -3.32
C THR A 743 19.60 18.40 -3.75
N ILE A 744 19.20 18.51 -5.00
CA ILE A 744 18.52 19.69 -5.56
C ILE A 744 17.04 19.36 -5.57
N GLU A 745 16.29 20.04 -4.67
CA GLU A 745 14.85 19.90 -4.60
C GLU A 745 14.19 20.53 -5.83
N MET A 746 13.45 19.73 -6.57
CA MET A 746 12.75 20.13 -7.78
C MET A 746 11.23 20.09 -7.50
N HIS A 747 10.61 21.24 -7.19
CA HIS A 747 9.22 21.34 -6.71
C HIS A 747 8.17 20.57 -7.55
N PHE A 748 8.42 20.32 -8.83
CA PHE A 748 7.48 19.63 -9.74
C PHE A 748 8.09 18.37 -10.38
N LEU A 749 9.36 18.04 -10.07
CA LEU A 749 10.12 16.91 -10.59
C LEU A 749 10.73 16.14 -9.43
N PRO A 750 11.14 14.88 -9.63
CA PRO A 750 11.92 14.17 -8.64
C PRO A 750 13.22 14.93 -8.31
N ASP A 751 13.61 14.89 -7.05
CA ASP A 751 14.84 15.51 -6.58
C ASP A 751 16.05 14.90 -7.28
N ILE A 752 17.01 15.73 -7.66
CA ILE A 752 18.24 15.31 -8.34
C ILE A 752 19.40 15.33 -7.33
N ASN A 753 20.11 14.20 -7.22
CA ASN A 753 21.34 14.10 -6.46
C ASN A 753 22.54 14.35 -7.38
N VAL A 754 23.34 15.36 -7.05
CA VAL A 754 24.55 15.72 -7.80
C VAL A 754 25.75 15.53 -6.90
N VAL A 755 26.82 14.91 -7.43
CA VAL A 755 28.06 14.74 -6.69
C VAL A 755 28.59 16.11 -6.25
N CYS A 756 28.98 16.23 -4.98
CA CYS A 756 29.52 17.48 -4.43
C CYS A 756 30.81 17.88 -5.15
N ASP A 757 30.83 19.04 -5.78
CA ASP A 757 31.93 19.61 -6.53
C ASP A 757 33.15 20.00 -5.67
N VAL A 758 32.97 20.15 -4.33
CA VAL A 758 34.08 20.50 -3.40
C VAL A 758 34.85 19.23 -2.97
N CYS A 759 34.12 18.16 -2.61
CA CYS A 759 34.77 16.95 -2.14
C CYS A 759 34.75 15.80 -3.16
N ASN A 760 34.18 15.99 -4.35
CA ASN A 760 34.05 14.98 -5.40
C ASN A 760 33.55 13.62 -4.87
N GLY A 761 32.52 13.64 -3.99
CA GLY A 761 31.95 12.44 -3.37
C GLY A 761 32.72 11.90 -2.15
N ALA A 762 33.91 12.44 -1.83
CA ALA A 762 34.76 11.93 -0.74
C ALA A 762 34.20 12.14 0.67
N ARG A 763 33.15 12.97 0.86
CA ARG A 763 32.48 13.26 2.16
C ARG A 763 33.30 14.02 3.20
N TYR A 764 34.61 14.07 3.09
CA TYR A 764 35.55 14.70 4.02
C TYR A 764 36.22 15.94 3.43
N ASN A 765 36.75 16.77 4.30
CA ASN A 765 37.58 17.90 3.87
C ASN A 765 39.03 17.45 3.49
N ALA A 766 39.71 18.26 2.73
CA ALA A 766 41.08 17.94 2.19
C ALA A 766 42.05 17.54 3.30
N GLN A 767 42.08 18.27 4.43
CA GLN A 767 43.01 18.01 5.54
C GLN A 767 42.77 16.62 6.18
N THR A 768 41.56 16.13 6.24
CA THR A 768 41.26 14.79 6.79
C THR A 768 41.68 13.70 5.80
N LEU A 769 41.60 13.98 4.48
CA LEU A 769 42.01 13.05 3.42
C LEU A 769 43.52 12.91 3.30
N GLU A 770 44.32 13.83 3.85
CA GLU A 770 45.79 13.69 3.91
C GLU A 770 46.25 12.58 4.85
N ILE A 771 45.44 12.14 5.80
CA ILE A 771 45.79 11.08 6.72
C ILE A 771 45.65 9.73 6.02
N LEU A 772 46.73 8.98 5.98
CA LEU A 772 46.79 7.68 5.29
C LEU A 772 47.02 6.52 6.27
N TYR A 773 46.38 5.40 5.99
CA TYR A 773 46.65 4.09 6.58
C TYR A 773 46.95 3.11 5.45
N LYS A 774 48.17 2.50 5.46
CA LYS A 774 48.65 1.66 4.36
C LYS A 774 48.52 2.30 2.97
N GLY A 775 48.78 3.60 2.89
CA GLY A 775 48.73 4.35 1.62
C GLY A 775 47.31 4.74 1.14
N LYS A 776 46.23 4.49 1.92
CA LYS A 776 44.87 4.83 1.59
C LYS A 776 44.27 5.80 2.60
N ASN A 777 43.59 6.83 2.12
CA ASN A 777 42.80 7.72 2.97
C ASN A 777 41.43 7.10 3.33
N ILE A 778 40.70 7.74 4.26
CA ILE A 778 39.45 7.19 4.77
C ILE A 778 38.30 7.14 3.72
N ALA A 779 38.30 8.06 2.74
CA ALA A 779 37.32 8.04 1.64
C ALA A 779 37.62 6.89 0.66
N GLU A 780 38.88 6.65 0.34
CA GLU A 780 39.31 5.52 -0.49
C GLU A 780 38.97 4.17 0.19
N VAL A 781 39.07 4.11 1.52
CA VAL A 781 38.65 2.92 2.29
C VAL A 781 37.14 2.73 2.21
N LEU A 782 36.34 3.79 2.30
CA LEU A 782 34.88 3.69 2.14
C LEU A 782 34.48 3.25 0.72
N ASN A 783 35.28 3.57 -0.28
CA ASN A 783 35.05 3.17 -1.67
C ASN A 783 35.54 1.74 -2.00
N MET A 784 36.23 1.08 -1.07
CA MET A 784 36.59 -0.33 -1.23
C MET A 784 35.35 -1.21 -1.21
N SER A 785 35.33 -2.24 -2.05
CA SER A 785 34.39 -3.35 -1.87
C SER A 785 34.69 -4.09 -0.57
N ILE A 786 33.67 -4.80 -0.01
CA ILE A 786 33.87 -5.58 1.20
C ILE A 786 34.96 -6.63 0.99
N ASP A 787 35.04 -7.28 -0.19
CA ASP A 787 36.11 -8.24 -0.52
C ASP A 787 37.49 -7.61 -0.45
N GLU A 788 37.68 -6.42 -1.04
CA GLU A 788 38.96 -5.66 -0.96
C GLU A 788 39.26 -5.25 0.49
N ALA A 789 38.23 -4.83 1.23
CA ALA A 789 38.41 -4.40 2.61
C ALA A 789 38.77 -5.56 3.56
N VAL A 790 38.24 -6.78 3.35
CA VAL A 790 38.63 -7.99 4.11
C VAL A 790 40.14 -8.23 3.99
N GLU A 791 40.69 -8.18 2.77
CA GLU A 791 42.11 -8.40 2.56
C GLU A 791 42.95 -7.23 3.12
N PHE A 792 42.50 -5.98 2.91
CA PHE A 792 43.19 -4.78 3.40
C PHE A 792 43.32 -4.74 4.93
N PHE A 793 42.25 -5.13 5.64
CA PHE A 793 42.21 -5.12 7.12
C PHE A 793 42.53 -6.47 7.77
N LYS A 794 43.02 -7.47 7.06
CA LYS A 794 43.29 -8.82 7.57
C LYS A 794 44.13 -8.85 8.85
N ALA A 795 45.06 -7.89 9.01
CA ALA A 795 45.86 -7.74 10.21
C ALA A 795 45.15 -7.03 11.37
N VAL A 796 43.89 -6.60 11.22
CA VAL A 796 43.12 -5.90 12.25
C VAL A 796 41.89 -6.74 12.63
N PRO A 797 42.00 -7.67 13.61
CA PRO A 797 40.97 -8.67 13.86
C PRO A 797 39.55 -8.13 14.10
N LYS A 798 39.40 -7.00 14.83
CA LYS A 798 38.12 -6.35 15.10
C LYS A 798 37.39 -5.85 13.85
N ILE A 799 38.16 -5.39 12.85
CA ILE A 799 37.61 -4.95 11.57
C ILE A 799 37.38 -6.17 10.69
N ALA A 800 38.38 -7.04 10.56
CA ALA A 800 38.33 -8.22 9.70
C ALA A 800 37.14 -9.14 10.03
N SER A 801 36.91 -9.46 11.31
CA SER A 801 35.77 -10.29 11.72
C SER A 801 34.43 -9.77 11.25
N LYS A 802 34.13 -8.46 11.40
CA LYS A 802 32.88 -7.85 10.96
C LYS A 802 32.77 -7.81 9.44
N LEU A 803 33.89 -7.63 8.71
CA LEU A 803 33.90 -7.63 7.26
C LEU A 803 33.70 -9.05 6.70
N THR A 804 34.27 -10.07 7.36
CA THR A 804 34.07 -11.48 6.98
C THR A 804 32.59 -11.88 7.10
N THR A 805 31.86 -11.46 8.15
CA THR A 805 30.43 -11.73 8.23
C THR A 805 29.62 -11.09 7.09
N LEU A 806 30.02 -9.90 6.63
CA LEU A 806 29.40 -9.27 5.44
C LEU A 806 29.72 -10.05 4.16
N GLN A 807 30.93 -10.59 4.04
CA GLN A 807 31.35 -11.43 2.91
C GLN A 807 30.62 -12.78 2.90
N ASP A 808 30.47 -13.41 4.07
CA ASP A 808 29.79 -14.71 4.24
C ASP A 808 28.31 -14.66 3.83
N VAL A 809 27.62 -13.53 4.09
CA VAL A 809 26.24 -13.33 3.61
C VAL A 809 26.17 -12.95 2.14
N GLY A 810 27.28 -12.99 1.37
CA GLY A 810 27.31 -12.73 -0.07
C GLY A 810 27.29 -11.27 -0.45
N LEU A 811 27.77 -10.35 0.40
CA LEU A 811 27.84 -8.90 0.14
C LEU A 811 29.24 -8.41 -0.22
N GLY A 812 30.15 -9.31 -0.62
CA GLY A 812 31.55 -8.97 -0.91
C GLY A 812 31.72 -7.87 -1.96
N TYR A 813 30.79 -7.74 -2.90
CA TYR A 813 30.83 -6.81 -4.03
C TYR A 813 30.40 -5.36 -3.70
N ILE A 814 29.60 -5.14 -2.65
CA ILE A 814 29.15 -3.78 -2.29
C ILE A 814 30.29 -3.01 -1.64
N THR A 815 30.27 -1.67 -1.78
CA THR A 815 31.28 -0.82 -1.14
C THR A 815 30.92 -0.51 0.31
N LEU A 816 31.91 -0.33 1.16
CA LEU A 816 31.72 -0.01 2.58
C LEU A 816 30.90 1.26 2.78
N GLY A 817 31.12 2.27 1.93
CA GLY A 817 30.45 3.57 1.98
C GLY A 817 29.23 3.69 1.08
N GLN A 818 28.74 2.59 0.48
CA GLN A 818 27.56 2.62 -0.38
C GLN A 818 26.35 3.20 0.33
N ASN A 819 25.68 4.13 -0.32
CA ASN A 819 24.50 4.79 0.24
C ASN A 819 23.38 3.76 0.55
N ALA A 820 22.83 3.81 1.75
CA ALA A 820 21.78 2.88 2.19
C ALA A 820 20.53 2.89 1.30
N VAL A 821 20.18 4.02 0.67
CA VAL A 821 19.02 4.14 -0.21
C VAL A 821 19.23 3.53 -1.60
N THR A 822 20.50 3.24 -1.98
CA THR A 822 20.82 2.57 -3.25
C THR A 822 20.89 1.05 -3.11
N LEU A 823 20.85 0.52 -1.89
CA LEU A 823 20.82 -0.92 -1.67
C LEU A 823 19.44 -1.50 -2.04
N SER A 824 19.44 -2.66 -2.68
CA SER A 824 18.21 -3.45 -2.84
C SER A 824 17.66 -3.94 -1.49
N GLY A 825 16.37 -4.31 -1.44
CA GLY A 825 15.76 -4.83 -0.21
C GLY A 825 16.50 -6.05 0.33
N GLY A 826 16.90 -6.98 -0.53
CA GLY A 826 17.67 -8.16 -0.15
C GLY A 826 19.09 -7.84 0.34
N GLU A 827 19.77 -6.85 -0.24
CA GLU A 827 21.08 -6.40 0.26
C GLU A 827 20.95 -5.77 1.64
N ALA A 828 19.94 -4.90 1.84
CA ALA A 828 19.68 -4.28 3.14
C ALA A 828 19.40 -5.33 4.23
N GLN A 829 18.62 -6.36 3.93
CA GLN A 829 18.32 -7.46 4.84
C GLN A 829 19.58 -8.26 5.19
N ARG A 830 20.43 -8.56 4.21
CA ARG A 830 21.70 -9.26 4.44
C ARG A 830 22.70 -8.43 5.26
N VAL A 831 22.73 -7.10 5.11
CA VAL A 831 23.53 -6.22 5.99
C VAL A 831 23.02 -6.30 7.42
N LYS A 832 21.68 -6.35 7.64
CA LYS A 832 21.09 -6.56 8.97
C LYS A 832 21.49 -7.91 9.55
N LEU A 833 21.41 -8.97 8.74
CA LEU A 833 21.82 -10.32 9.13
C LEU A 833 23.29 -10.37 9.54
N ALA A 834 24.19 -9.79 8.73
CA ALA A 834 25.62 -9.73 9.03
C ALA A 834 25.93 -9.01 10.36
N LYS A 835 25.16 -7.93 10.66
CA LYS A 835 25.28 -7.23 11.94
C LYS A 835 24.94 -8.12 13.13
N GLU A 836 23.86 -8.90 13.02
CA GLU A 836 23.45 -9.79 14.11
C GLU A 836 24.43 -10.97 14.27
N LEU A 837 24.93 -11.54 13.18
CA LEU A 837 25.98 -12.57 13.20
C LEU A 837 27.31 -12.08 13.83
N SER A 838 27.59 -10.78 13.74
CA SER A 838 28.83 -10.19 14.31
C SER A 838 28.75 -9.95 15.83
N ARG A 839 27.58 -10.17 16.46
CA ARG A 839 27.36 -10.01 17.89
C ARG A 839 27.57 -11.33 18.63
N SER A 840 27.92 -11.24 19.92
CA SER A 840 27.89 -12.41 20.79
C SER A 840 26.47 -12.95 20.90
N ASP A 841 26.29 -14.23 20.59
CA ASP A 841 25.00 -14.89 20.60
C ASP A 841 24.78 -15.64 21.93
N THR A 842 23.51 -15.66 22.40
CA THR A 842 23.12 -16.41 23.62
C THR A 842 22.74 -17.86 23.29
N GLY A 843 22.55 -18.19 22.01
CA GLY A 843 22.09 -19.52 21.55
C GLY A 843 20.60 -19.79 21.77
N ASN A 844 19.81 -18.80 22.19
CA ASN A 844 18.35 -18.91 22.39
C ASN A 844 17.60 -17.75 21.73
N THR A 845 18.08 -17.27 20.59
CA THR A 845 17.44 -16.19 19.84
C THR A 845 16.46 -16.76 18.82
N LEU A 846 15.28 -16.14 18.68
CA LEU A 846 14.36 -16.38 17.57
C LEU A 846 14.65 -15.37 16.46
N TYR A 847 15.13 -15.84 15.34
CA TYR A 847 15.27 -15.05 14.10
C TYR A 847 14.06 -15.27 13.22
N ILE A 848 13.43 -14.20 12.77
CA ILE A 848 12.33 -14.22 11.78
C ILE A 848 12.80 -13.47 10.55
N LEU A 849 12.81 -14.15 9.40
CA LEU A 849 13.22 -13.60 8.11
C LEU A 849 12.03 -13.63 7.13
N ASP A 850 11.82 -12.53 6.43
CA ASP A 850 10.77 -12.38 5.44
C ASP A 850 11.37 -12.38 4.04
N GLU A 851 11.12 -13.44 3.25
CA GLU A 851 11.59 -13.64 1.88
C GLU A 851 13.08 -13.31 1.66
N PRO A 852 14.01 -13.92 2.42
CA PRO A 852 15.42 -13.55 2.37
C PRO A 852 16.14 -13.90 1.05
N THR A 853 15.53 -14.66 0.15
CA THR A 853 16.07 -14.99 -1.17
C THR A 853 15.75 -13.98 -2.26
N THR A 854 15.03 -12.92 -1.93
CA THR A 854 14.66 -11.86 -2.90
C THR A 854 15.90 -11.30 -3.61
N GLY A 855 15.91 -11.33 -4.94
CA GLY A 855 17.00 -10.81 -5.78
C GLY A 855 18.29 -11.62 -5.72
N LEU A 856 18.25 -12.88 -5.26
CA LEU A 856 19.41 -13.73 -5.14
C LEU A 856 19.55 -14.72 -6.29
N HIS A 857 20.75 -14.76 -6.85
CA HIS A 857 21.17 -15.85 -7.73
C HIS A 857 21.38 -17.15 -6.92
N PHE A 858 21.27 -18.31 -7.55
CA PHE A 858 21.45 -19.63 -6.91
C PHE A 858 22.69 -19.76 -6.04
N ALA A 859 23.83 -19.20 -6.48
CA ALA A 859 25.06 -19.19 -5.69
C ALA A 859 24.97 -18.36 -4.40
N ASP A 860 24.16 -17.29 -4.41
CA ASP A 860 23.95 -16.46 -3.23
C ASP A 860 22.93 -17.12 -2.29
N VAL A 861 21.93 -17.85 -2.84
CA VAL A 861 21.01 -18.71 -2.07
C VAL A 861 21.79 -19.82 -1.37
N ASP A 862 22.75 -20.47 -2.04
CA ASP A 862 23.65 -21.47 -1.46
C ASP A 862 24.39 -20.94 -0.21
N ARG A 863 24.96 -19.73 -0.31
CA ARG A 863 25.62 -19.07 0.83
C ARG A 863 24.62 -18.75 1.96
N LEU A 864 23.46 -18.23 1.62
CA LEU A 864 22.42 -17.89 2.60
C LEU A 864 21.96 -19.14 3.39
N VAL A 865 21.69 -20.26 2.72
CA VAL A 865 21.28 -21.51 3.38
C VAL A 865 22.35 -22.01 4.36
N LYS A 866 23.62 -21.89 4.02
CA LYS A 866 24.75 -22.20 4.93
C LYS A 866 24.71 -21.32 6.19
N VAL A 867 24.52 -20.01 6.00
CA VAL A 867 24.44 -19.05 7.12
C VAL A 867 23.24 -19.33 8.03
N LEU A 868 22.05 -19.60 7.45
CA LEU A 868 20.86 -19.94 8.23
C LEU A 868 21.07 -21.22 9.04
N ASN A 869 21.66 -22.25 8.44
CA ASN A 869 22.01 -23.49 9.15
C ASN A 869 23.04 -23.26 10.27
N HIS A 870 24.03 -22.40 10.04
CA HIS A 870 25.01 -22.05 11.06
C HIS A 870 24.36 -21.36 12.27
N LEU A 871 23.41 -20.44 12.06
CA LEU A 871 22.65 -19.83 13.16
C LEU A 871 21.90 -20.87 14.00
N VAL A 872 21.28 -21.87 13.35
CA VAL A 872 20.58 -22.94 14.06
C VAL A 872 21.57 -23.83 14.82
N ASP A 873 22.74 -24.12 14.24
CA ASP A 873 23.80 -24.92 14.89
C ASP A 873 24.36 -24.25 16.18
N LEU A 874 24.28 -22.92 16.26
CA LEU A 874 24.59 -22.14 17.46
C LEU A 874 23.48 -22.21 18.52
N GLY A 875 22.40 -22.97 18.30
CA GLY A 875 21.29 -23.18 19.24
C GLY A 875 20.07 -22.28 19.00
N ASN A 876 20.11 -21.38 18.04
CA ASN A 876 19.02 -20.45 17.73
C ASN A 876 17.86 -21.11 17.00
N SER A 877 16.71 -20.45 17.02
CA SER A 877 15.53 -20.80 16.23
C SER A 877 15.44 -19.85 15.04
N VAL A 878 15.28 -20.38 13.83
CA VAL A 878 15.23 -19.56 12.61
C VAL A 878 13.93 -19.87 11.85
N PHE A 879 13.05 -18.87 11.77
CA PHE A 879 11.78 -18.94 11.04
C PHE A 879 11.90 -18.13 9.77
N VAL A 880 11.64 -18.76 8.64
CA VAL A 880 11.78 -18.16 7.30
C VAL A 880 10.44 -18.22 6.58
N ILE A 881 9.87 -17.07 6.24
CA ILE A 881 8.74 -16.99 5.30
C ILE A 881 9.35 -17.07 3.91
N GLU A 882 9.05 -18.12 3.15
CA GLU A 882 9.74 -18.36 1.87
C GLU A 882 8.89 -19.05 0.82
N HIS A 883 9.28 -18.80 -0.44
CA HIS A 883 8.74 -19.42 -1.63
C HIS A 883 9.79 -20.20 -2.43
N ASN A 884 11.06 -19.90 -2.22
CA ASN A 884 12.19 -20.53 -2.92
C ASN A 884 12.36 -21.98 -2.50
N MET A 885 12.24 -22.92 -3.44
CA MET A 885 12.32 -24.36 -3.19
C MET A 885 13.69 -24.81 -2.70
N ASP A 886 14.78 -24.10 -3.07
CA ASP A 886 16.13 -24.41 -2.60
C ASP A 886 16.30 -24.11 -1.11
N VAL A 887 15.61 -23.11 -0.55
CA VAL A 887 15.57 -22.88 0.90
C VAL A 887 14.62 -23.87 1.58
N ILE A 888 13.39 -24.02 1.04
CA ILE A 888 12.33 -24.83 1.64
C ILE A 888 12.77 -26.29 1.81
N LYS A 889 13.42 -26.87 0.79
CA LYS A 889 13.93 -28.27 0.87
C LYS A 889 15.04 -28.48 1.92
N ASN A 890 15.70 -27.38 2.35
CA ASN A 890 16.76 -27.39 3.36
C ASN A 890 16.25 -27.07 4.78
N CYS A 891 14.94 -26.81 4.96
CA CYS A 891 14.34 -26.64 6.27
C CYS A 891 14.25 -27.96 7.05
N ASP A 892 14.32 -27.89 8.38
CA ASP A 892 14.08 -29.05 9.25
C ASP A 892 12.58 -29.34 9.38
N TYR A 893 11.78 -28.28 9.39
CA TYR A 893 10.33 -28.33 9.56
C TYR A 893 9.61 -27.30 8.67
N ILE A 894 8.44 -27.65 8.17
CA ILE A 894 7.61 -26.80 7.32
C ILE A 894 6.25 -26.58 7.98
N VAL A 895 5.75 -25.37 7.92
CA VAL A 895 4.37 -25.00 8.21
C VAL A 895 3.78 -24.38 6.95
N ASP A 896 2.93 -25.14 6.26
CA ASP A 896 2.35 -24.74 4.96
C ASP A 896 0.94 -24.21 5.14
N MET A 897 0.72 -22.97 4.68
CA MET A 897 -0.53 -22.26 4.80
C MET A 897 -1.31 -22.27 3.48
N GLY A 898 -2.62 -22.46 3.58
CA GLY A 898 -3.46 -22.52 2.41
C GLY A 898 -4.93 -22.80 2.73
N PRO A 899 -5.63 -23.53 1.80
CA PRO A 899 -5.14 -24.04 0.53
C PRO A 899 -4.92 -22.95 -0.55
N GLU A 900 -5.69 -21.86 -0.52
CA GLU A 900 -5.67 -20.77 -1.49
C GLU A 900 -5.33 -19.44 -0.82
N GLY A 901 -5.27 -18.36 -1.59
CA GLY A 901 -5.20 -16.99 -1.07
C GLY A 901 -6.56 -16.43 -0.63
N GLY A 902 -6.53 -15.33 0.16
CA GLY A 902 -7.72 -14.62 0.60
C GLY A 902 -8.66 -15.45 1.49
N ALA A 903 -9.96 -15.32 1.28
CA ALA A 903 -10.99 -15.96 2.13
C ALA A 903 -10.92 -17.51 2.13
N LYS A 904 -10.36 -18.10 1.09
CA LYS A 904 -10.17 -19.58 0.99
C LYS A 904 -8.87 -20.05 1.66
N GLY A 905 -8.03 -19.13 2.13
CA GLY A 905 -6.78 -19.40 2.85
C GLY A 905 -6.93 -19.42 4.36
N GLY A 906 -5.89 -18.99 5.07
CA GLY A 906 -5.90 -18.77 6.52
C GLY A 906 -5.83 -20.03 7.39
N LYS A 907 -5.49 -21.18 6.81
CA LYS A 907 -5.36 -22.47 7.53
C LYS A 907 -3.96 -23.04 7.40
N VAL A 908 -3.48 -23.76 8.40
CA VAL A 908 -2.33 -24.65 8.27
C VAL A 908 -2.83 -25.96 7.63
N ILE A 909 -2.41 -26.21 6.40
CA ILE A 909 -2.85 -27.37 5.61
C ILE A 909 -1.90 -28.55 5.71
N ALA A 910 -0.61 -28.26 5.91
CA ALA A 910 0.40 -29.30 6.14
C ALA A 910 1.47 -28.78 7.09
N CYS A 911 1.96 -29.65 7.97
CA CYS A 911 3.11 -29.40 8.81
C CYS A 911 3.91 -30.68 9.02
N GLY A 912 5.21 -30.54 9.22
CA GLY A 912 6.11 -31.70 9.41
C GLY A 912 7.47 -31.48 8.76
N SER A 913 8.28 -32.55 8.73
CA SER A 913 9.53 -32.55 7.97
C SER A 913 9.28 -32.40 6.47
N VAL A 914 10.29 -31.94 5.73
CA VAL A 914 10.23 -31.79 4.25
C VAL A 914 9.73 -33.06 3.58
N LYS A 915 10.21 -34.23 4.02
CA LYS A 915 9.80 -35.52 3.48
C LYS A 915 8.33 -35.86 3.76
N GLU A 916 7.83 -35.54 4.96
CA GLU A 916 6.42 -35.77 5.33
C GLU A 916 5.48 -34.88 4.52
N VAL A 917 5.80 -33.58 4.39
CA VAL A 917 5.00 -32.67 3.59
C VAL A 917 4.98 -33.10 2.12
N ALA A 918 6.14 -33.43 1.55
CA ALA A 918 6.25 -33.92 0.18
C ALA A 918 5.53 -35.26 -0.04
N LYS A 919 5.48 -36.18 0.94
CA LYS A 919 4.77 -37.46 0.84
C LYS A 919 3.25 -37.30 0.88
N ASN A 920 2.77 -36.38 1.71
CA ASN A 920 1.36 -36.23 2.05
C ASN A 920 0.60 -35.20 1.19
N TYR A 921 1.23 -34.56 0.19
CA TYR A 921 0.66 -33.42 -0.56
C TYR A 921 -0.71 -33.71 -1.19
N LYS A 922 -0.91 -34.93 -1.74
CA LYS A 922 -2.21 -35.33 -2.32
C LYS A 922 -3.34 -35.38 -1.28
N LYS A 923 -3.02 -35.73 -0.03
CA LYS A 923 -3.99 -35.80 1.07
C LYS A 923 -4.30 -34.43 1.67
N THR A 924 -3.29 -33.59 1.75
CA THR A 924 -3.37 -32.25 2.39
C THR A 924 -3.79 -31.15 1.42
N GLY A 925 -3.66 -31.36 0.11
CA GLY A 925 -3.85 -30.34 -0.91
C GLY A 925 -2.74 -29.28 -0.92
N SER A 926 -1.55 -29.61 -0.37
CA SER A 926 -0.42 -28.69 -0.29
C SER A 926 0.27 -28.55 -1.66
N TYR A 927 0.19 -27.36 -2.25
CA TYR A 927 0.95 -27.03 -3.46
C TYR A 927 2.46 -27.03 -3.19
N THR A 928 2.90 -26.48 -2.06
CA THR A 928 4.32 -26.55 -1.65
C THR A 928 4.79 -28.00 -1.58
N GLY A 929 3.99 -28.89 -1.00
CA GLY A 929 4.29 -30.31 -0.92
C GLY A 929 4.40 -30.98 -2.28
N GLU A 930 3.57 -30.59 -3.26
CA GLU A 930 3.62 -31.08 -4.64
C GLU A 930 4.95 -30.72 -5.31
N PHE A 931 5.35 -29.45 -5.28
CA PHE A 931 6.61 -29.00 -5.87
C PHE A 931 7.83 -29.60 -5.15
N LEU A 932 7.78 -29.75 -3.83
CA LEU A 932 8.82 -30.46 -3.07
C LEU A 932 8.95 -31.93 -3.50
N ALA A 933 7.82 -32.61 -3.74
CA ALA A 933 7.86 -34.01 -4.21
C ALA A 933 8.52 -34.11 -5.59
N GLN A 934 8.28 -33.17 -6.49
CA GLN A 934 8.93 -33.08 -7.80
C GLN A 934 10.44 -32.83 -7.66
N GLU A 935 10.86 -31.84 -6.86
CA GLU A 935 12.28 -31.53 -6.63
C GLU A 935 13.04 -32.69 -5.97
N LEU A 936 12.46 -33.39 -4.98
CA LEU A 936 13.06 -34.54 -4.33
C LEU A 936 13.15 -35.74 -5.25
N ALA A 937 12.23 -35.92 -6.21
CA ALA A 937 12.29 -36.96 -7.22
C ALA A 937 13.43 -36.70 -8.23
N LEU A 938 13.61 -35.45 -8.66
CA LEU A 938 14.71 -35.02 -9.52
C LEU A 938 16.08 -35.23 -8.88
N LEU A 939 16.17 -34.98 -7.55
CA LEU A 939 17.42 -35.25 -6.79
C LEU A 939 17.77 -36.72 -6.69
N LYS A 940 16.79 -37.64 -6.72
CA LYS A 940 17.01 -39.09 -6.71
C LYS A 940 17.32 -39.70 -8.08
N ALA A 941 16.83 -39.06 -9.15
CA ALA A 941 17.00 -39.52 -10.51
C ALA A 941 18.34 -39.10 -11.18
N LYS A 942 19.02 -38.10 -10.59
CA LYS A 942 20.35 -37.61 -10.97
C LYS A 942 21.40 -38.08 -9.92
#